data_37d298fd02fef02ac8ffe7a6e6f6a41b
#
_entry.id   37d298fd02fef02ac8ffe7a6e6f6a41b
#
_cell.length_a   1.000
_cell.length_b   1.000
_cell.length_c   1.000
_cell.angle_alpha   90.00
_cell.angle_beta   90.00
_cell.angle_gamma   90.00
#
_symmetry.space_group_name_H-M   'P 1'
#
loop_
_entity.id
_entity.type
_entity.pdbx_description
1 polymer ?
#
loop_
_entity_poly.entity_id
_entity_poly.type
_entity_poly.pdbx_seq_one_letter_code
_entity_poly.pdbx_strand_id
1 'polypeptide(L)'
;MKRLFLGLTAVLMTLGASAQRHTDCLNSGWEFRLNNEGEWRKVNVPHDFQIEQPWVAPAADEKADNTDVAANIKSRLSSRGFKEMGKGYYRYHLTPDASWKGRRVLLDFEGIMYTADVLLNGQSVGGTNYGYVGFEIDLSDRLKYDEDNLIEVIADTREPGNSRWYTGGGLFRNVSLVTTPRDLYFERHPLYITTCDNRYVSISAEFTNRTNKATHVALEILDPDGQTAYCDTVAIKRHRGTRRQEARIATDIAIPNPKIWDLDTPYLYTAKAKLLREDGTVADETCDQFGIRTIEFGPDFGFKLNGHKVLLKGYANHHTLGALGAAAYPKAIEKRILLMKQFGINHIRTSHNPYSRDFIRLCDKHGILLVDELYDKWTRQHTGGKVPFEQLWQYDVPEWIKRDRNSPSVVLWSLGNELQQDPNQPFNDFGVTMYKLQKTLLQRYDSTRLVTVAMHPRYRNWDTDSLPHDLAIQTDIQAYNYRYMYFPGDGRRFPWMTFYQSEASISAMGQNYFEMNLDRVIGLAYWGAIDYLGESQGWPAKGWAQGVFDISLEPKPKAYYMRSFFKPDEPVVHIAVIDSKNDVMWNGVQTGNDGMSDHWNRKPGSKLNLITYTNADEVELLLNGKRLGRKSNPVNNPKQRNQIRWNDIPYADGKLEAVAYNKGIVVARHKIETTGKAVHLIATPEDNTWQADGTDLMHVRIQAVDCKGRRVPMAQDELHFAVEGDATIAAVSNGDINSPELNAVDHRRLWNGSALVILRAGQSSSKIVLKTSANGYKTVATKLETK
;
A
#
# COMPACT_ATOMS: atom_id res chain seq x y z
N MET A 1 26.43 -49.58 -48.53
CA MET A 1 25.23 -49.02 -49.22
C MET A 1 24.22 -48.52 -48.20
N LYS A 2 24.11 -47.24 -48.20
CA LYS A 2 23.20 -46.51 -47.33
C LYS A 2 21.76 -46.65 -47.76
N ARG A 3 20.83 -46.88 -46.86
CA ARG A 3 19.42 -46.56 -47.06
C ARG A 3 18.91 -45.76 -45.87
N LEU A 4 18.64 -44.51 -46.17
CA LEU A 4 17.89 -43.58 -45.40
C LEU A 4 16.47 -44.06 -45.18
N PHE A 5 16.00 -44.07 -43.92
CA PHE A 5 14.57 -44.06 -43.62
C PHE A 5 14.21 -42.69 -43.07
N LEU A 6 13.56 -41.86 -43.90
CA LEU A 6 12.81 -40.69 -43.47
C LEU A 6 11.50 -41.18 -42.83
N GLY A 7 11.41 -41.12 -41.53
CA GLY A 7 10.15 -41.23 -40.79
C GLY A 7 9.45 -39.89 -40.77
N LEU A 8 8.38 -39.76 -41.51
CA LEU A 8 7.44 -38.62 -41.43
C LEU A 8 6.67 -38.75 -40.11
N THR A 9 7.08 -37.96 -39.10
CA THR A 9 6.26 -37.82 -37.91
C THR A 9 5.25 -36.69 -38.18
N ALA A 10 4.06 -37.06 -38.59
CA ALA A 10 2.91 -36.16 -38.65
C ALA A 10 2.59 -35.76 -37.22
N VAL A 11 2.91 -34.52 -36.89
CA VAL A 11 2.40 -33.88 -35.67
C VAL A 11 0.92 -33.65 -35.91
N LEU A 12 0.10 -34.53 -35.35
CA LEU A 12 -1.31 -34.20 -35.08
C LEU A 12 -1.30 -33.06 -34.06
N MET A 13 -1.37 -31.83 -34.54
CA MET A 13 -1.86 -30.73 -33.71
C MET A 13 -3.34 -31.00 -33.47
N THR A 14 -3.63 -31.68 -32.39
CA THR A 14 -5.00 -31.85 -31.90
C THR A 14 -5.54 -30.51 -31.47
N LEU A 15 -6.69 -30.17 -31.99
CA LEU A 15 -7.65 -29.15 -31.54
C LEU A 15 -8.01 -29.34 -30.04
N GLY A 16 -7.05 -29.15 -29.16
CA GLY A 16 -7.19 -29.28 -27.70
C GLY A 16 -7.04 -27.96 -26.93
N ALA A 17 -6.86 -26.84 -27.62
CA ALA A 17 -6.57 -25.57 -26.96
C ALA A 17 -7.78 -24.83 -26.36
N SER A 18 -9.02 -25.35 -26.50
CA SER A 18 -10.22 -24.61 -26.10
C SER A 18 -10.80 -24.99 -24.72
N ALA A 19 -10.17 -25.89 -23.96
CA ALA A 19 -10.74 -26.39 -22.70
C ALA A 19 -10.27 -25.69 -21.41
N GLN A 20 -9.11 -25.05 -21.41
CA GLN A 20 -8.47 -24.51 -20.21
C GLN A 20 -8.91 -23.07 -19.88
N ARG A 21 -8.65 -22.63 -18.63
CA ARG A 21 -8.77 -21.23 -18.23
C ARG A 21 -7.86 -20.35 -19.10
N HIS A 22 -8.41 -19.22 -19.53
CA HIS A 22 -7.63 -18.15 -20.13
C HIS A 22 -7.95 -16.84 -19.42
N THR A 23 -6.93 -16.02 -19.17
CA THR A 23 -7.08 -14.72 -18.50
C THR A 23 -6.39 -13.67 -19.35
N ASP A 24 -7.16 -12.76 -19.89
CA ASP A 24 -6.69 -11.59 -20.62
C ASP A 24 -6.68 -10.36 -19.71
N CYS A 25 -5.58 -9.64 -19.71
CA CYS A 25 -5.50 -8.35 -19.03
C CYS A 25 -6.17 -7.27 -19.88
N LEU A 26 -7.21 -6.64 -19.36
CA LEU A 26 -7.93 -5.55 -20.03
C LEU A 26 -7.48 -4.18 -19.50
N ASN A 27 -6.20 -3.99 -19.21
CA ASN A 27 -5.70 -2.70 -18.71
C ASN A 27 -5.48 -1.65 -19.80
N SER A 28 -5.55 -2.00 -21.08
CA SER A 28 -5.44 -1.07 -22.21
C SER A 28 -6.68 -1.12 -23.10
N GLY A 29 -6.89 -0.10 -23.91
CA GLY A 29 -8.01 -0.06 -24.83
C GLY A 29 -9.29 0.59 -24.29
N TRP A 30 -9.26 1.12 -23.09
CA TRP A 30 -10.37 1.87 -22.52
C TRP A 30 -10.45 3.28 -23.07
N GLU A 31 -11.66 3.80 -23.14
CA GLU A 31 -11.94 5.20 -23.38
C GLU A 31 -12.68 5.78 -22.16
N PHE A 32 -12.40 7.03 -21.86
CA PHE A 32 -12.89 7.70 -20.66
C PHE A 32 -13.44 9.09 -20.99
N ARG A 33 -14.49 9.50 -20.27
CA ARG A 33 -14.94 10.89 -20.16
C ARG A 33 -15.50 11.18 -18.77
N LEU A 34 -15.39 12.44 -18.36
CA LEU A 34 -15.87 12.88 -17.05
C LEU A 34 -17.33 13.35 -17.15
N ASN A 35 -18.16 13.02 -16.13
CA ASN A 35 -19.56 13.49 -15.97
C ASN A 35 -20.44 13.29 -17.19
N ASN A 36 -20.09 12.40 -18.08
CA ASN A 36 -20.74 12.16 -19.37
C ASN A 36 -20.65 13.38 -20.32
N GLU A 37 -19.64 14.19 -20.19
CA GLU A 37 -19.40 15.42 -20.96
C GLU A 37 -18.10 15.35 -21.75
N GLY A 38 -17.98 16.15 -22.80
CA GLY A 38 -16.78 16.24 -23.63
C GLY A 38 -16.53 15.01 -24.51
N GLU A 39 -15.38 15.00 -25.14
CA GLU A 39 -14.93 13.93 -26.02
C GLU A 39 -14.37 12.73 -25.25
N TRP A 40 -14.53 11.54 -25.82
CA TRP A 40 -13.90 10.33 -25.30
C TRP A 40 -12.39 10.37 -25.54
N ARG A 41 -11.60 10.07 -24.51
CA ARG A 41 -10.15 9.95 -24.64
C ARG A 41 -9.69 8.56 -24.24
N LYS A 42 -8.62 8.07 -24.87
CA LYS A 42 -8.01 6.79 -24.51
C LYS A 42 -7.33 6.88 -23.14
N VAL A 43 -7.52 5.85 -22.33
CA VAL A 43 -6.85 5.69 -21.04
C VAL A 43 -6.40 4.25 -20.86
N ASN A 44 -5.34 4.06 -20.07
CA ASN A 44 -4.94 2.74 -19.56
C ASN A 44 -5.32 2.64 -18.08
N VAL A 45 -5.62 1.43 -17.65
CA VAL A 45 -5.89 1.04 -16.27
C VAL A 45 -4.57 0.50 -15.68
N PRO A 46 -4.22 0.81 -14.42
CA PRO A 46 -5.02 1.56 -13.43
C PRO A 46 -5.13 3.05 -13.77
N HIS A 47 -6.32 3.62 -13.53
CA HIS A 47 -6.64 5.01 -13.81
C HIS A 47 -7.44 5.64 -12.68
N ASP A 48 -6.96 6.78 -12.18
CA ASP A 48 -7.64 7.62 -11.20
C ASP A 48 -7.99 8.96 -11.84
N PHE A 49 -9.23 9.11 -12.28
CA PHE A 49 -9.67 10.35 -12.92
C PHE A 49 -9.74 11.54 -11.97
N GLN A 50 -9.88 11.29 -10.67
CA GLN A 50 -10.07 12.36 -9.69
C GLN A 50 -8.76 13.11 -9.43
N ILE A 51 -7.58 12.45 -9.50
CA ILE A 51 -6.28 13.11 -9.34
C ILE A 51 -6.01 14.13 -10.45
N GLU A 52 -6.61 13.95 -11.62
CA GLU A 52 -6.47 14.83 -12.77
C GLU A 52 -7.30 16.12 -12.63
N GLN A 53 -8.32 16.12 -11.74
CA GLN A 53 -9.23 17.25 -11.59
C GLN A 53 -8.57 18.47 -10.92
N PRO A 54 -9.14 19.68 -11.11
CA PRO A 54 -8.66 20.86 -10.43
C PRO A 54 -8.81 20.77 -8.90
N TRP A 55 -8.05 21.61 -8.21
CA TRP A 55 -8.23 21.85 -6.80
C TRP A 55 -9.40 22.81 -6.59
N VAL A 56 -10.28 22.48 -5.63
CA VAL A 56 -11.42 23.33 -5.27
C VAL A 56 -11.11 24.02 -3.95
N ALA A 57 -10.88 25.33 -4.00
CA ALA A 57 -10.72 26.13 -2.78
C ALA A 57 -12.07 26.22 -2.04
N PRO A 58 -12.07 26.15 -0.67
CA PRO A 58 -13.29 26.35 0.10
C PRO A 58 -13.83 27.78 -0.13
N ALA A 59 -15.14 27.96 -0.04
CA ALA A 59 -15.75 29.28 -0.08
C ALA A 59 -15.26 30.14 1.11
N ALA A 60 -15.20 31.46 0.95
CA ALA A 60 -14.62 32.36 1.94
C ALA A 60 -15.33 32.33 3.30
N ASP A 61 -16.56 31.88 3.36
CA ASP A 61 -17.41 31.69 4.55
C ASP A 61 -17.33 30.29 5.15
N GLU A 62 -16.78 29.32 4.40
CA GLU A 62 -16.40 28.00 4.95
C GLU A 62 -15.08 28.12 5.74
N LYS A 63 -15.09 28.83 6.85
CA LYS A 63 -13.95 28.79 7.76
C LYS A 63 -13.84 27.40 8.35
N ALA A 64 -12.79 26.67 7.94
CA ALA A 64 -12.36 25.51 8.68
C ALA A 64 -12.03 25.97 10.11
N ASP A 65 -12.87 25.63 11.06
CA ASP A 65 -12.51 25.73 12.47
C ASP A 65 -11.47 24.65 12.73
N ASN A 66 -10.20 25.04 12.74
CA ASN A 66 -9.06 24.13 12.93
C ASN A 66 -9.08 23.42 14.29
N THR A 67 -10.02 23.76 15.17
CA THR A 67 -10.13 23.21 16.53
C THR A 67 -11.14 22.05 16.63
N ASP A 68 -12.10 21.95 15.70
CA ASP A 68 -13.10 20.89 15.69
C ASP A 68 -12.90 19.92 14.50
N VAL A 69 -12.26 18.81 14.79
CA VAL A 69 -12.03 17.71 13.83
C VAL A 69 -13.35 17.18 13.26
N ALA A 70 -14.43 17.13 14.05
CA ALA A 70 -15.73 16.67 13.59
C ALA A 70 -16.38 17.68 12.61
N ALA A 71 -16.13 18.97 12.77
CA ALA A 71 -16.56 20.00 11.82
C ALA A 71 -15.73 19.96 10.53
N ASN A 72 -14.42 19.70 10.62
CA ASN A 72 -13.54 19.53 9.46
C ASN A 72 -13.88 18.26 8.65
N ILE A 73 -14.33 17.21 9.29
CA ILE A 73 -14.86 16.01 8.61
C ILE A 73 -16.16 16.32 7.86
N LYS A 74 -16.93 17.32 8.27
CA LYS A 74 -18.13 17.78 7.55
C LYS A 74 -17.80 18.51 6.24
N SER A 75 -16.62 19.10 6.12
CA SER A 75 -16.15 19.63 4.84
C SER A 75 -15.68 18.48 3.95
N ARG A 76 -16.51 18.09 3.01
CA ARG A 76 -16.19 17.05 1.99
C ARG A 76 -14.89 17.33 1.26
N LEU A 77 -14.55 18.59 1.06
CA LEU A 77 -13.37 19.04 0.34
C LEU A 77 -12.08 18.70 1.11
N SER A 78 -12.01 19.07 2.39
CA SER A 78 -10.80 18.81 3.20
C SER A 78 -10.52 17.31 3.37
N SER A 79 -11.57 16.52 3.59
CA SER A 79 -11.45 15.06 3.66
C SER A 79 -10.87 14.44 2.39
N ARG A 80 -11.21 14.98 1.22
CA ARG A 80 -10.80 14.47 -0.09
C ARG A 80 -9.61 15.20 -0.69
N GLY A 81 -8.89 15.99 0.09
CA GLY A 81 -7.73 16.74 -0.40
C GLY A 81 -8.09 17.83 -1.37
N PHE A 82 -9.27 18.42 -1.24
CA PHE A 82 -9.77 19.50 -2.10
C PHE A 82 -9.84 19.19 -3.59
N LYS A 83 -9.92 17.90 -3.97
CA LYS A 83 -10.17 17.50 -5.35
C LYS A 83 -11.66 17.51 -5.67
N GLU A 84 -11.99 17.97 -6.86
CA GLU A 84 -13.35 17.89 -7.39
C GLU A 84 -13.79 16.43 -7.53
N MET A 85 -15.02 16.13 -7.14
CA MET A 85 -15.63 14.79 -7.23
C MET A 85 -16.52 14.72 -8.45
N GLY A 86 -16.71 13.52 -9.01
CA GLY A 86 -17.52 13.37 -10.19
C GLY A 86 -17.86 11.93 -10.52
N LYS A 87 -18.40 11.74 -11.72
CA LYS A 87 -18.63 10.43 -12.32
C LYS A 87 -17.65 10.21 -13.46
N GLY A 88 -16.87 9.14 -13.35
CA GLY A 88 -16.06 8.65 -14.46
C GLY A 88 -16.86 7.69 -15.32
N TYR A 89 -16.96 7.97 -16.59
CA TYR A 89 -17.57 7.09 -17.58
C TYR A 89 -16.46 6.44 -18.39
N TYR A 90 -16.42 5.11 -18.37
CA TYR A 90 -15.48 4.30 -19.13
C TYR A 90 -16.23 3.45 -20.13
N ARG A 91 -15.63 3.18 -21.29
CA ARG A 91 -16.14 2.22 -22.25
C ARG A 91 -15.02 1.37 -22.85
N TYR A 92 -15.35 0.13 -23.12
CA TYR A 92 -14.46 -0.84 -23.74
C TYR A 92 -15.23 -1.62 -24.80
N HIS A 93 -14.65 -1.73 -25.98
CA HIS A 93 -15.22 -2.49 -27.11
C HIS A 93 -14.69 -3.92 -27.08
N LEU A 94 -15.56 -4.89 -26.89
CA LEU A 94 -15.25 -6.29 -26.81
C LEU A 94 -15.85 -7.08 -27.97
N THR A 95 -15.02 -7.61 -28.86
CA THR A 95 -15.44 -8.60 -29.86
C THR A 95 -15.09 -9.98 -29.32
N PRO A 96 -16.09 -10.81 -28.91
CA PRO A 96 -15.82 -12.11 -28.33
C PRO A 96 -15.22 -13.05 -29.38
N ASP A 97 -14.19 -13.80 -28.97
CA ASP A 97 -13.67 -14.88 -29.82
C ASP A 97 -14.71 -16.00 -29.96
N ALA A 98 -14.86 -16.57 -31.16
CA ALA A 98 -15.82 -17.63 -31.45
C ALA A 98 -15.63 -18.86 -30.55
N SER A 99 -14.41 -19.13 -30.08
CA SER A 99 -14.08 -20.21 -29.15
C SER A 99 -14.67 -20.04 -27.74
N TRP A 100 -15.13 -18.84 -27.39
CA TRP A 100 -15.77 -18.59 -26.11
C TRP A 100 -17.23 -19.02 -26.07
N LYS A 101 -17.83 -19.28 -27.21
CA LYS A 101 -19.22 -19.74 -27.30
C LYS A 101 -19.40 -21.06 -26.52
N GLY A 102 -20.30 -21.03 -25.53
CA GLY A 102 -20.51 -22.18 -24.65
C GLY A 102 -19.56 -22.25 -23.45
N ARG A 103 -18.65 -21.32 -23.29
CA ARG A 103 -17.79 -21.18 -22.09
C ARG A 103 -18.41 -20.24 -21.06
N ARG A 104 -17.84 -20.19 -19.84
CA ARG A 104 -18.00 -19.04 -18.95
C ARG A 104 -17.08 -17.94 -19.41
N VAL A 105 -17.60 -16.73 -19.43
CA VAL A 105 -16.85 -15.51 -19.73
C VAL A 105 -17.13 -14.54 -18.61
N LEU A 106 -16.11 -14.20 -17.83
CA LEU A 106 -16.18 -13.40 -16.63
C LEU A 106 -15.38 -12.12 -16.83
N LEU A 107 -15.96 -11.00 -16.42
CA LEU A 107 -15.25 -9.75 -16.28
C LEU A 107 -14.88 -9.59 -14.80
N ASP A 108 -13.58 -9.64 -14.50
CA ASP A 108 -13.04 -9.55 -13.14
C ASP A 108 -12.45 -8.18 -12.89
N PHE A 109 -13.02 -7.47 -11.92
CA PHE A 109 -12.52 -6.19 -11.42
C PHE A 109 -11.84 -6.40 -10.07
N GLU A 110 -10.60 -5.98 -9.94
CA GLU A 110 -9.91 -5.97 -8.64
C GLU A 110 -10.45 -4.88 -7.71
N GLY A 111 -11.07 -3.84 -8.25
CA GLY A 111 -11.74 -2.76 -7.53
C GLY A 111 -12.06 -1.57 -8.44
N ILE A 112 -13.14 -0.86 -8.12
CA ILE A 112 -13.56 0.37 -8.82
C ILE A 112 -13.93 1.43 -7.79
N MET A 113 -13.28 2.58 -7.82
CA MET A 113 -13.47 3.62 -6.81
C MET A 113 -14.47 4.68 -7.28
N TYR A 114 -15.53 5.04 -6.50
CA TYR A 114 -15.84 4.45 -5.19
C TYR A 114 -16.96 3.42 -5.28
N THR A 115 -18.14 3.78 -5.82
CA THR A 115 -19.22 2.86 -6.22
C THR A 115 -19.27 2.79 -7.74
N ALA A 116 -19.74 1.70 -8.30
CA ALA A 116 -19.82 1.58 -9.75
C ALA A 116 -21.03 0.77 -10.21
N ASP A 117 -21.54 1.17 -11.39
CA ASP A 117 -22.47 0.39 -12.20
C ASP A 117 -21.74 -0.07 -13.47
N VAL A 118 -21.90 -1.33 -13.83
CA VAL A 118 -21.33 -1.93 -15.04
C VAL A 118 -22.47 -2.32 -15.98
N LEU A 119 -22.37 -1.88 -17.22
CA LEU A 119 -23.37 -2.17 -18.26
C LEU A 119 -22.72 -2.96 -19.41
N LEU A 120 -23.49 -3.83 -20.02
CA LEU A 120 -23.16 -4.50 -21.28
C LEU A 120 -24.25 -4.16 -22.31
N ASN A 121 -23.86 -3.54 -23.41
CA ASN A 121 -24.78 -3.10 -24.46
C ASN A 121 -25.95 -2.26 -23.91
N GLY A 122 -25.66 -1.36 -22.94
CA GLY A 122 -26.63 -0.47 -22.29
C GLY A 122 -27.48 -1.12 -21.21
N GLN A 123 -27.31 -2.41 -20.91
CA GLN A 123 -28.05 -3.11 -19.83
C GLN A 123 -27.14 -3.30 -18.62
N SER A 124 -27.61 -2.95 -17.43
CA SER A 124 -26.86 -3.20 -16.19
C SER A 124 -26.63 -4.69 -15.98
N VAL A 125 -25.37 -5.06 -15.71
CA VAL A 125 -24.96 -6.45 -15.50
C VAL A 125 -24.36 -6.66 -14.10
N GLY A 126 -24.09 -5.58 -13.35
CA GLY A 126 -23.52 -5.64 -12.00
C GLY A 126 -22.85 -4.33 -11.60
N GLY A 127 -22.03 -4.39 -10.57
CA GLY A 127 -21.29 -3.24 -10.04
C GLY A 127 -20.76 -3.48 -8.63
N THR A 128 -20.26 -2.42 -8.00
CA THR A 128 -19.79 -2.48 -6.61
C THR A 128 -20.34 -1.35 -5.76
N ASN A 129 -20.50 -1.62 -4.45
CA ASN A 129 -20.88 -0.64 -3.44
C ASN A 129 -19.72 -0.33 -2.46
N TYR A 130 -18.62 -1.09 -2.54
CA TYR A 130 -17.40 -0.85 -1.77
C TYR A 130 -16.18 -1.10 -2.66
N GLY A 131 -15.61 -0.03 -3.18
CA GLY A 131 -14.64 -0.08 -4.28
C GLY A 131 -13.31 -0.76 -3.97
N TYR A 132 -13.03 -1.09 -2.71
CA TYR A 132 -11.77 -1.71 -2.28
C TYR A 132 -11.76 -3.23 -2.40
N VAL A 133 -12.91 -3.86 -2.57
CA VAL A 133 -13.06 -5.31 -2.72
C VAL A 133 -13.40 -5.63 -4.17
N GLY A 134 -12.71 -6.62 -4.74
CA GLY A 134 -12.92 -7.03 -6.11
C GLY A 134 -14.18 -7.89 -6.30
N PHE A 135 -14.65 -8.01 -7.53
CA PHE A 135 -15.83 -8.77 -7.90
C PHE A 135 -15.77 -9.26 -9.34
N GLU A 136 -16.53 -10.31 -9.65
CA GLU A 136 -16.70 -10.85 -11.00
C GLU A 136 -18.11 -10.61 -11.52
N ILE A 137 -18.23 -10.37 -12.83
CA ILE A 137 -19.50 -10.30 -13.55
C ILE A 137 -19.53 -11.40 -14.61
N ASP A 138 -20.53 -12.26 -14.58
CA ASP A 138 -20.73 -13.30 -15.58
C ASP A 138 -21.43 -12.74 -16.83
N LEU A 139 -20.70 -12.70 -17.94
CA LEU A 139 -21.17 -12.23 -19.24
C LEU A 139 -21.58 -13.38 -20.18
N SER A 140 -21.42 -14.65 -19.78
CA SER A 140 -21.46 -15.84 -20.61
C SER A 140 -22.68 -15.97 -21.52
N ASP A 141 -23.86 -15.60 -21.00
CA ASP A 141 -25.13 -15.73 -21.74
C ASP A 141 -25.66 -14.38 -22.27
N ARG A 142 -24.85 -13.32 -22.17
CA ARG A 142 -25.22 -11.94 -22.49
C ARG A 142 -24.44 -11.39 -23.69
N LEU A 143 -23.32 -12.05 -24.05
CA LEU A 143 -22.47 -11.63 -25.15
C LEU A 143 -23.12 -11.92 -26.50
N LYS A 144 -23.03 -10.98 -27.39
CA LYS A 144 -23.31 -11.13 -28.82
C LYS A 144 -22.02 -11.58 -29.50
N TYR A 145 -22.02 -12.80 -30.02
CA TYR A 145 -20.89 -13.35 -30.76
C TYR A 145 -20.88 -12.83 -32.19
N ASP A 146 -19.70 -12.62 -32.73
CA ASP A 146 -19.47 -12.06 -34.06
C ASP A 146 -19.90 -10.57 -34.21
N GLU A 147 -20.19 -9.92 -33.10
CA GLU A 147 -20.54 -8.50 -33.02
C GLU A 147 -19.66 -7.80 -31.95
N ASP A 148 -19.55 -6.49 -32.07
CA ASP A 148 -18.98 -5.66 -31.02
C ASP A 148 -19.94 -5.55 -29.83
N ASN A 149 -19.40 -5.76 -28.62
CA ASN A 149 -20.11 -5.58 -27.37
C ASN A 149 -19.52 -4.38 -26.63
N LEU A 150 -20.36 -3.46 -26.25
CA LEU A 150 -19.96 -2.30 -25.47
C LEU A 150 -20.06 -2.59 -23.99
N ILE A 151 -18.93 -2.63 -23.30
CA ILE A 151 -18.83 -2.64 -21.84
C ILE A 151 -18.71 -1.20 -21.38
N GLU A 152 -19.58 -0.76 -20.50
CA GLU A 152 -19.55 0.57 -19.90
C GLU A 152 -19.42 0.45 -18.38
N VAL A 153 -18.57 1.31 -17.80
CA VAL A 153 -18.39 1.40 -16.33
C VAL A 153 -18.63 2.83 -15.90
N ILE A 154 -19.54 3.03 -14.97
CA ILE A 154 -19.86 4.34 -14.39
C ILE A 154 -19.37 4.32 -12.93
N ALA A 155 -18.21 4.92 -12.69
CA ALA A 155 -17.62 5.04 -11.36
C ALA A 155 -18.03 6.37 -10.72
N ASP A 156 -18.62 6.35 -9.53
CA ASP A 156 -19.15 7.53 -8.84
C ASP A 156 -18.43 7.80 -7.52
N THR A 157 -17.82 8.99 -7.40
CA THR A 157 -17.08 9.40 -6.20
C THR A 157 -17.82 10.42 -5.34
N ARG A 158 -19.06 10.79 -5.70
CA ARG A 158 -19.79 11.91 -5.10
C ARG A 158 -20.48 11.59 -3.78
N GLU A 159 -20.51 10.31 -3.37
CA GLU A 159 -21.13 9.90 -2.10
C GLU A 159 -20.50 10.60 -0.89
N PRO A 160 -21.31 11.27 -0.06
CA PRO A 160 -20.79 12.13 1.01
C PRO A 160 -20.13 11.37 2.16
N GLY A 161 -20.56 10.15 2.43
CA GLY A 161 -20.05 9.33 3.53
C GLY A 161 -18.82 8.48 3.19
N ASN A 162 -18.21 8.71 2.05
CA ASN A 162 -17.24 7.82 1.46
C ASN A 162 -15.92 7.70 2.27
N SER A 163 -15.25 8.78 2.71
CA SER A 163 -14.06 8.67 3.57
C SER A 163 -13.55 9.99 4.14
N ARG A 164 -12.53 9.92 5.01
CA ARG A 164 -11.84 11.07 5.58
C ARG A 164 -10.58 11.43 4.79
N TRP A 165 -10.11 10.54 3.93
CA TRP A 165 -8.90 10.71 3.11
C TRP A 165 -9.24 10.72 1.62
N TYR A 166 -8.29 11.06 0.79
CA TYR A 166 -8.42 10.98 -0.66
C TYR A 166 -8.50 9.52 -1.11
N THR A 167 -9.61 9.13 -1.70
CA THR A 167 -9.86 7.74 -2.15
C THR A 167 -9.52 7.50 -3.61
N GLY A 168 -9.45 8.57 -4.39
CA GLY A 168 -9.40 8.47 -5.84
C GLY A 168 -10.75 8.18 -6.49
N GLY A 169 -10.74 7.93 -7.79
CA GLY A 169 -11.95 7.64 -8.56
C GLY A 169 -11.64 6.88 -9.86
N GLY A 170 -12.47 5.87 -10.17
CA GLY A 170 -12.40 5.14 -11.43
C GLY A 170 -11.84 3.74 -11.36
N LEU A 171 -11.35 3.23 -12.48
CA LEU A 171 -10.72 1.91 -12.62
C LEU A 171 -9.29 1.95 -12.05
N PHE A 172 -9.18 2.06 -10.75
CA PHE A 172 -7.91 2.31 -10.05
C PHE A 172 -7.06 1.05 -9.81
N ARG A 173 -7.57 -0.13 -10.16
CA ARG A 173 -6.91 -1.45 -10.09
C ARG A 173 -7.15 -2.23 -11.38
N ASN A 174 -6.50 -3.39 -11.51
CA ASN A 174 -6.55 -4.21 -12.71
C ASN A 174 -7.96 -4.66 -13.08
N VAL A 175 -8.18 -4.82 -14.38
CA VAL A 175 -9.38 -5.43 -14.97
C VAL A 175 -8.93 -6.61 -15.84
N SER A 176 -9.60 -7.75 -15.71
CA SER A 176 -9.30 -8.96 -16.49
C SER A 176 -10.56 -9.57 -17.07
N LEU A 177 -10.39 -10.24 -18.20
CA LEU A 177 -11.39 -11.13 -18.78
C LEU A 177 -10.95 -12.56 -18.56
N VAL A 178 -11.80 -13.35 -17.92
CA VAL A 178 -11.50 -14.76 -17.59
C VAL A 178 -12.46 -15.66 -18.32
N THR A 179 -11.95 -16.60 -19.11
CA THR A 179 -12.78 -17.64 -19.74
C THR A 179 -12.47 -19.01 -19.12
N THR A 180 -13.52 -19.79 -18.81
CA THR A 180 -13.39 -21.13 -18.25
C THR A 180 -14.42 -22.07 -18.86
N PRO A 181 -14.29 -23.41 -18.74
CA PRO A 181 -15.38 -24.34 -19.02
C PRO A 181 -16.61 -24.03 -18.14
N ARG A 182 -17.82 -24.37 -18.61
CA ARG A 182 -19.07 -24.22 -17.84
C ARG A 182 -19.35 -25.35 -16.87
N ASP A 183 -18.74 -26.48 -17.10
CA ASP A 183 -19.08 -27.74 -16.42
C ASP A 183 -18.13 -28.13 -15.31
N LEU A 184 -16.84 -27.77 -15.43
CA LEU A 184 -15.80 -28.10 -14.45
C LEU A 184 -14.75 -26.98 -14.41
N TYR A 185 -14.73 -26.21 -13.30
CA TYR A 185 -13.87 -25.04 -13.18
C TYR A 185 -13.55 -24.70 -11.72
N PHE A 186 -12.41 -24.08 -11.47
CA PHE A 186 -12.08 -23.49 -10.18
C PHE A 186 -12.87 -22.18 -9.93
N GLU A 187 -13.26 -21.99 -8.68
CA GLU A 187 -13.87 -20.73 -8.22
C GLU A 187 -12.86 -19.57 -8.21
N ARG A 188 -13.32 -18.38 -7.89
CA ARG A 188 -12.44 -17.21 -7.66
C ARG A 188 -11.62 -17.39 -6.39
N HIS A 189 -10.30 -17.15 -6.44
CA HIS A 189 -9.35 -17.38 -5.34
C HIS A 189 -9.50 -18.76 -4.69
N PRO A 190 -9.37 -19.83 -5.47
CA PRO A 190 -9.87 -21.15 -5.06
C PRO A 190 -8.97 -21.86 -4.07
N LEU A 191 -7.66 -21.57 -4.05
CA LEU A 191 -6.71 -22.25 -3.19
C LEU A 191 -6.74 -21.70 -1.77
N TYR A 192 -6.72 -22.61 -0.80
CA TYR A 192 -6.42 -22.29 0.59
C TYR A 192 -5.20 -23.10 1.01
N ILE A 193 -4.09 -22.40 1.27
CA ILE A 193 -2.78 -22.98 1.56
C ILE A 193 -2.41 -22.60 2.98
N THR A 194 -2.14 -23.60 3.81
CA THR A 194 -1.69 -23.42 5.18
C THR A 194 -0.33 -24.07 5.40
N THR A 195 0.48 -23.48 6.27
CA THR A 195 1.80 -24.01 6.62
C THR A 195 1.90 -24.19 8.14
N CYS A 196 2.62 -25.22 8.57
CA CYS A 196 2.84 -25.54 9.96
C CYS A 196 4.28 -25.99 10.20
N ASP A 197 4.82 -25.66 11.39
CA ASP A 197 6.13 -26.10 11.88
C ASP A 197 7.28 -25.84 10.89
N ASN A 198 7.18 -24.78 10.14
CA ASN A 198 8.15 -24.40 9.11
C ASN A 198 8.46 -25.52 8.08
N ARG A 199 7.55 -26.46 7.88
CA ARG A 199 7.80 -27.66 7.07
C ARG A 199 6.58 -28.22 6.37
N TYR A 200 5.44 -28.27 7.06
CA TYR A 200 4.25 -28.94 6.55
C TYR A 200 3.36 -27.98 5.78
N VAL A 201 2.80 -28.48 4.68
CA VAL A 201 1.87 -27.72 3.81
C VAL A 201 0.58 -28.51 3.66
N SER A 202 -0.55 -27.84 3.86
CA SER A 202 -1.88 -28.38 3.54
C SER A 202 -2.57 -27.47 2.55
N ILE A 203 -3.26 -28.06 1.57
CA ILE A 203 -3.93 -27.32 0.49
C ILE A 203 -5.35 -27.84 0.30
N SER A 204 -6.32 -26.91 0.30
CA SER A 204 -7.68 -27.15 -0.19
C SER A 204 -7.96 -26.33 -1.44
N ALA A 205 -8.90 -26.81 -2.27
CA ALA A 205 -9.32 -26.10 -3.47
C ALA A 205 -10.84 -26.06 -3.57
N GLU A 206 -11.38 -24.91 -3.97
CA GLU A 206 -12.80 -24.70 -4.26
C GLU A 206 -13.03 -24.77 -5.78
N PHE A 207 -13.99 -25.56 -6.22
CA PHE A 207 -14.33 -25.72 -7.63
C PHE A 207 -15.81 -26.09 -7.83
N THR A 208 -16.31 -25.86 -9.02
CA THR A 208 -17.64 -26.32 -9.44
C THR A 208 -17.51 -27.50 -10.40
N ASN A 209 -18.25 -28.60 -10.10
CA ASN A 209 -18.39 -29.75 -10.96
C ASN A 209 -19.86 -30.00 -11.30
N ARG A 210 -20.23 -29.77 -12.57
CA ARG A 210 -21.59 -30.02 -13.12
C ARG A 210 -21.64 -31.26 -14.02
N THR A 211 -20.52 -31.97 -14.20
CA THR A 211 -20.40 -33.09 -15.15
C THR A 211 -21.00 -34.30 -14.54
N ASN A 212 -21.59 -34.57 -13.60
CA ASN A 212 -22.02 -35.89 -13.07
C ASN A 212 -20.95 -36.99 -13.04
N LYS A 213 -19.69 -36.70 -13.34
CA LYS A 213 -18.56 -37.62 -13.37
C LYS A 213 -17.59 -37.33 -12.23
N ALA A 214 -16.75 -38.34 -11.91
CA ALA A 214 -15.63 -38.13 -11.01
C ALA A 214 -14.60 -37.17 -11.63
N THR A 215 -13.87 -36.47 -10.79
CA THR A 215 -12.78 -35.59 -11.20
C THR A 215 -11.54 -35.87 -10.36
N HIS A 216 -10.40 -35.43 -10.85
CA HIS A 216 -9.14 -35.45 -10.13
C HIS A 216 -8.55 -34.07 -10.06
N VAL A 217 -7.75 -33.78 -9.04
CA VAL A 217 -6.92 -32.59 -8.96
C VAL A 217 -5.46 -33.01 -8.99
N ALA A 218 -4.74 -32.62 -10.04
CA ALA A 218 -3.29 -32.73 -10.07
C ALA A 218 -2.69 -31.51 -9.41
N LEU A 219 -1.90 -31.69 -8.37
CA LEU A 219 -1.20 -30.67 -7.62
C LEU A 219 0.30 -30.74 -7.90
N GLU A 220 0.92 -29.60 -8.15
CA GLU A 220 2.36 -29.43 -8.21
C GLU A 220 2.76 -28.25 -7.31
N ILE A 221 3.75 -28.43 -6.44
CA ILE A 221 4.37 -27.38 -5.65
C ILE A 221 5.78 -27.15 -6.19
N LEU A 222 6.04 -25.95 -6.68
CA LEU A 222 7.37 -25.51 -7.08
C LEU A 222 8.03 -24.77 -5.92
N ASP A 223 9.31 -25.05 -5.72
CA ASP A 223 10.14 -24.32 -4.76
C ASP A 223 10.54 -22.93 -5.29
N PRO A 224 11.22 -22.08 -4.48
CA PRO A 224 11.67 -20.76 -4.90
C PRO A 224 12.64 -20.75 -6.09
N ASP A 225 13.29 -21.86 -6.39
CA ASP A 225 14.17 -22.01 -7.57
C ASP A 225 13.41 -22.54 -8.80
N GLY A 226 12.09 -22.76 -8.69
CA GLY A 226 11.24 -23.31 -9.76
C GLY A 226 11.33 -24.82 -9.94
N GLN A 227 11.93 -25.55 -8.97
CA GLN A 227 12.00 -27.01 -9.00
C GLN A 227 10.78 -27.62 -8.33
N THR A 228 10.33 -28.78 -8.81
CA THR A 228 9.20 -29.49 -8.21
C THR A 228 9.58 -30.03 -6.82
N ALA A 229 9.00 -29.45 -5.79
CA ALA A 229 9.15 -29.88 -4.39
C ALA A 229 8.16 -30.99 -4.03
N TYR A 230 7.00 -31.02 -4.66
CA TYR A 230 5.96 -32.03 -4.47
C TYR A 230 5.03 -32.08 -5.68
N CYS A 231 4.56 -33.28 -6.01
CA CYS A 231 3.47 -33.49 -6.97
C CYS A 231 2.64 -34.70 -6.59
N ASP A 232 1.33 -34.63 -6.81
CA ASP A 232 0.38 -35.73 -6.60
C ASP A 232 -0.89 -35.49 -7.43
N THR A 233 -1.68 -36.54 -7.60
CA THR A 233 -3.01 -36.48 -8.25
C THR A 233 -4.05 -37.11 -7.35
N VAL A 234 -4.98 -36.33 -6.85
CA VAL A 234 -5.98 -36.72 -5.87
C VAL A 234 -7.34 -36.93 -6.55
N ALA A 235 -7.92 -38.10 -6.36
CA ALA A 235 -9.29 -38.37 -6.82
C ALA A 235 -10.31 -37.69 -5.90
N ILE A 236 -11.21 -36.91 -6.47
CA ILE A 236 -12.26 -36.22 -5.75
C ILE A 236 -13.56 -36.99 -5.80
N LYS A 237 -14.04 -37.41 -4.63
CA LYS A 237 -15.32 -38.06 -4.50
C LYS A 237 -16.46 -37.10 -4.86
N ARG A 238 -17.37 -37.57 -5.70
CA ARG A 238 -18.55 -36.80 -6.08
C ARG A 238 -19.49 -36.63 -4.87
N HIS A 239 -19.87 -35.42 -4.55
CA HIS A 239 -20.96 -35.12 -3.61
C HIS A 239 -22.29 -34.99 -4.38
N ARG A 240 -23.27 -35.89 -4.13
CA ARG A 240 -24.59 -35.74 -4.73
C ARG A 240 -25.30 -34.52 -4.17
N GLY A 241 -25.82 -33.66 -5.07
CA GLY A 241 -26.63 -32.49 -4.69
C GLY A 241 -25.89 -31.16 -4.59
N THR A 242 -24.55 -31.12 -4.47
CA THR A 242 -23.77 -29.88 -4.44
C THR A 242 -22.91 -29.75 -5.72
N ARG A 243 -23.11 -28.67 -6.45
CA ARG A 243 -22.28 -28.34 -7.64
C ARG A 243 -20.95 -27.74 -7.25
N ARG A 244 -20.97 -26.78 -6.31
CA ARG A 244 -19.76 -26.18 -5.72
C ARG A 244 -19.23 -27.10 -4.64
N GLN A 245 -17.94 -27.37 -4.68
CA GLN A 245 -17.24 -28.30 -3.80
C GLN A 245 -15.96 -27.66 -3.30
N GLU A 246 -15.62 -27.97 -2.06
CA GLU A 246 -14.30 -27.75 -1.50
C GLU A 246 -13.68 -29.14 -1.25
N ALA A 247 -12.46 -29.32 -1.75
CA ALA A 247 -11.74 -30.56 -1.58
C ALA A 247 -10.37 -30.29 -0.99
N ARG A 248 -10.00 -31.08 0.01
CA ARG A 248 -8.63 -31.14 0.50
C ARG A 248 -7.81 -31.95 -0.50
N ILE A 249 -6.81 -31.31 -1.12
CA ILE A 249 -5.97 -31.90 -2.16
C ILE A 249 -4.57 -32.25 -1.67
N ALA A 250 -4.18 -31.70 -0.52
CA ALA A 250 -2.96 -32.06 0.17
C ALA A 250 -3.15 -31.91 1.69
N THR A 251 -2.58 -32.81 2.49
CA THR A 251 -2.66 -32.77 3.95
C THR A 251 -1.30 -33.06 4.55
N ASP A 252 -0.79 -32.08 5.30
CA ASP A 252 0.46 -32.17 6.07
C ASP A 252 1.64 -32.74 5.27
N ILE A 253 1.78 -32.26 4.04
CA ILE A 253 2.90 -32.65 3.17
C ILE A 253 4.18 -32.07 3.76
N ALA A 254 5.13 -32.94 4.07
CA ALA A 254 6.45 -32.53 4.50
C ALA A 254 7.31 -32.12 3.30
N ILE A 255 7.61 -30.84 3.18
CA ILE A 255 8.55 -30.35 2.17
C ILE A 255 9.98 -30.67 2.64
N PRO A 256 10.79 -31.40 1.83
CA PRO A 256 12.18 -31.68 2.17
C PRO A 256 13.03 -30.39 2.16
N ASN A 257 13.81 -30.15 3.24
CA ASN A 257 14.70 -28.99 3.35
C ASN A 257 14.06 -27.65 2.93
N PRO A 258 12.94 -27.25 3.54
CA PRO A 258 12.18 -26.11 3.09
C PRO A 258 12.98 -24.82 3.19
N LYS A 259 12.88 -23.96 2.19
CA LYS A 259 13.33 -22.57 2.25
C LYS A 259 12.24 -21.77 2.95
N ILE A 260 12.56 -21.26 4.13
CA ILE A 260 11.60 -20.56 5.00
C ILE A 260 11.43 -19.11 4.56
N TRP A 261 10.18 -18.65 4.50
CA TRP A 261 9.88 -17.23 4.28
C TRP A 261 10.19 -16.43 5.54
N ASP A 262 11.01 -15.40 5.41
CA ASP A 262 11.39 -14.47 6.48
C ASP A 262 11.55 -13.05 5.91
N LEU A 263 11.76 -12.06 6.79
CA LEU A 263 11.93 -10.65 6.43
C LEU A 263 13.13 -10.39 5.50
N ASP A 264 14.22 -11.13 5.70
CA ASP A 264 15.46 -10.99 4.95
C ASP A 264 15.61 -12.02 3.84
N THR A 265 14.91 -13.14 3.94
CA THR A 265 14.89 -14.24 2.97
C THR A 265 13.46 -14.62 2.62
N PRO A 266 12.73 -13.75 1.89
CA PRO A 266 11.30 -13.94 1.61
C PRO A 266 11.06 -14.96 0.49
N TYR A 267 11.40 -16.23 0.73
CA TYR A 267 11.26 -17.33 -0.22
C TYR A 267 9.79 -17.68 -0.45
N LEU A 268 9.38 -17.68 -1.72
CA LEU A 268 8.01 -17.98 -2.15
C LEU A 268 7.97 -19.26 -2.94
N TYR A 269 7.05 -20.15 -2.57
CA TYR A 269 6.66 -21.34 -3.31
C TYR A 269 5.48 -21.03 -4.23
N THR A 270 5.28 -21.84 -5.26
CA THR A 270 4.11 -21.76 -6.14
C THR A 270 3.35 -23.07 -6.11
N ALA A 271 2.08 -23.03 -5.67
CA ALA A 271 1.16 -24.16 -5.81
C ALA A 271 0.39 -24.03 -7.11
N LYS A 272 0.47 -25.04 -7.98
CA LYS A 272 -0.30 -25.17 -9.23
C LYS A 272 -1.27 -26.32 -9.09
N ALA A 273 -2.54 -26.07 -9.38
CA ALA A 273 -3.58 -27.11 -9.36
C ALA A 273 -4.29 -27.19 -10.70
N LYS A 274 -4.52 -28.43 -11.19
CA LYS A 274 -5.26 -28.72 -12.43
C LYS A 274 -6.45 -29.61 -12.14
N LEU A 275 -7.63 -29.16 -12.55
CA LEU A 275 -8.83 -30.01 -12.56
C LEU A 275 -8.80 -30.92 -13.78
N LEU A 276 -8.82 -32.23 -13.54
CA LEU A 276 -8.80 -33.21 -14.58
C LEU A 276 -10.19 -33.83 -14.75
N ARG A 277 -10.60 -34.04 -16.00
CA ARG A 277 -11.77 -34.82 -16.36
C ARG A 277 -11.51 -36.32 -16.14
N GLU A 278 -12.56 -37.13 -16.21
CA GLU A 278 -12.48 -38.58 -16.04
C GLU A 278 -11.50 -39.24 -17.06
N ASP A 279 -11.37 -38.64 -18.24
CA ASP A 279 -10.44 -39.12 -19.30
C ASP A 279 -9.00 -38.61 -19.13
N GLY A 280 -8.73 -37.86 -18.03
CA GLY A 280 -7.42 -37.31 -17.74
C GLY A 280 -7.13 -35.96 -18.43
N THR A 281 -8.05 -35.42 -19.24
CA THR A 281 -7.86 -34.10 -19.88
C THR A 281 -8.00 -32.98 -18.87
N VAL A 282 -7.20 -31.93 -19.02
CA VAL A 282 -7.26 -30.73 -18.14
C VAL A 282 -8.51 -29.91 -18.49
N ALA A 283 -9.40 -29.73 -17.55
CA ALA A 283 -10.55 -28.83 -17.66
C ALA A 283 -10.20 -27.38 -17.30
N ASP A 284 -9.56 -27.17 -16.16
CA ASP A 284 -9.21 -25.83 -15.66
C ASP A 284 -7.92 -25.90 -14.85
N GLU A 285 -7.23 -24.77 -14.72
CA GLU A 285 -6.02 -24.67 -13.91
C GLU A 285 -5.98 -23.36 -13.12
N THR A 286 -5.25 -23.40 -12.01
CA THR A 286 -5.03 -22.25 -11.14
C THR A 286 -3.67 -22.34 -10.47
N CYS A 287 -3.13 -21.20 -10.08
CA CYS A 287 -1.92 -21.15 -9.26
C CYS A 287 -1.98 -20.04 -8.22
N ASP A 288 -1.25 -20.22 -7.14
CA ASP A 288 -1.04 -19.18 -6.14
C ASP A 288 0.34 -19.33 -5.48
N GLN A 289 0.88 -18.21 -5.00
CA GLN A 289 2.14 -18.17 -4.26
C GLN A 289 1.87 -18.23 -2.76
N PHE A 290 2.82 -18.82 -2.02
CA PHE A 290 2.78 -18.87 -0.57
C PHE A 290 4.21 -18.95 0.00
N GLY A 291 4.38 -18.63 1.28
CA GLY A 291 5.63 -18.82 2.01
C GLY A 291 5.48 -19.85 3.12
N ILE A 292 6.47 -20.70 3.32
CA ILE A 292 6.51 -21.60 4.45
C ILE A 292 7.05 -20.82 5.67
N ARG A 293 6.21 -20.64 6.68
CA ARG A 293 6.52 -19.92 7.90
C ARG A 293 5.65 -20.34 9.07
N THR A 294 6.09 -20.00 10.28
CA THR A 294 5.32 -20.14 11.52
C THR A 294 5.18 -18.78 12.20
N ILE A 295 3.99 -18.44 12.67
CA ILE A 295 3.71 -17.22 13.44
C ILE A 295 3.11 -17.59 14.80
N GLU A 296 3.53 -16.87 15.83
CA GLU A 296 3.05 -17.03 17.19
C GLU A 296 2.79 -15.68 17.84
N PHE A 297 1.74 -15.60 18.65
CA PHE A 297 1.41 -14.42 19.44
C PHE A 297 1.27 -14.81 20.91
N GLY A 298 1.70 -13.94 21.81
CA GLY A 298 1.54 -14.19 23.23
C GLY A 298 1.91 -13.00 24.12
N PRO A 299 1.32 -12.95 25.33
CA PRO A 299 1.45 -11.80 26.23
C PRO A 299 2.86 -11.61 26.78
N ASP A 300 3.70 -12.64 26.76
CA ASP A 300 5.06 -12.58 27.33
C ASP A 300 6.13 -12.23 26.30
N PHE A 301 5.85 -12.45 25.01
CA PHE A 301 6.83 -12.20 23.94
C PHE A 301 6.30 -11.32 22.79
N GLY A 302 5.00 -11.01 22.76
CA GLY A 302 4.36 -10.29 21.69
C GLY A 302 4.19 -11.12 20.43
N PHE A 303 5.11 -11.03 19.46
CA PHE A 303 5.06 -11.74 18.18
C PHE A 303 6.37 -12.48 17.89
N LYS A 304 6.25 -13.69 17.37
CA LYS A 304 7.37 -14.47 16.83
C LYS A 304 7.10 -14.87 15.38
N LEU A 305 8.14 -14.79 14.57
CA LEU A 305 8.21 -15.35 13.23
C LEU A 305 9.26 -16.46 13.23
N ASN A 306 8.89 -17.65 12.81
CA ASN A 306 9.78 -18.81 12.75
C ASN A 306 10.48 -19.14 14.11
N GLY A 307 9.76 -18.91 15.23
CA GLY A 307 10.28 -19.13 16.58
C GLY A 307 11.11 -17.96 17.14
N HIS A 308 11.46 -16.95 16.34
CA HIS A 308 12.23 -15.79 16.78
C HIS A 308 11.35 -14.58 17.06
N LYS A 309 11.62 -13.87 18.16
CA LYS A 309 10.95 -12.60 18.48
C LYS A 309 11.20 -11.60 17.37
N VAL A 310 10.11 -11.08 16.81
CA VAL A 310 10.12 -9.97 15.84
C VAL A 310 9.24 -8.83 16.36
N LEU A 311 9.83 -7.65 16.47
CA LEU A 311 9.05 -6.44 16.77
C LEU A 311 8.53 -5.86 15.45
N LEU A 312 7.22 -5.67 15.33
CA LEU A 312 6.60 -4.97 14.21
C LEU A 312 6.96 -3.48 14.30
N LYS A 313 7.90 -3.05 13.47
CA LYS A 313 8.37 -1.67 13.34
C LYS A 313 7.74 -1.09 12.08
N GLY A 314 6.59 -0.42 12.22
CA GLY A 314 5.76 -0.15 11.08
C GLY A 314 5.20 1.24 10.97
N TYR A 315 4.40 1.39 9.94
CA TYR A 315 3.55 2.54 9.72
C TYR A 315 2.14 2.12 9.28
N ALA A 316 1.20 3.04 9.49
CA ALA A 316 -0.15 2.99 8.96
C ALA A 316 -0.33 4.19 8.02
N ASN A 317 -0.81 3.96 6.82
CA ASN A 317 -0.99 5.00 5.80
C ASN A 317 -2.16 4.61 4.89
N HIS A 318 -2.65 5.55 4.07
CA HIS A 318 -3.63 5.23 3.04
C HIS A 318 -2.96 4.65 1.79
N HIS A 319 -3.77 3.96 0.96
CA HIS A 319 -3.30 3.23 -0.23
C HIS A 319 -2.79 4.12 -1.37
N THR A 320 -3.04 5.43 -1.31
CA THR A 320 -2.76 6.36 -2.41
C THR A 320 -1.26 6.58 -2.66
N LEU A 321 -0.89 6.88 -3.90
CA LEU A 321 0.48 6.96 -4.40
C LEU A 321 0.92 8.40 -4.74
N GLY A 322 0.51 9.37 -3.91
CA GLY A 322 0.90 10.77 -4.09
C GLY A 322 0.32 11.36 -5.37
N ALA A 323 1.16 11.86 -6.26
CA ALA A 323 0.75 12.49 -7.51
C ALA A 323 0.04 11.53 -8.49
N LEU A 324 0.19 10.24 -8.34
CA LEU A 324 -0.53 9.21 -9.10
C LEU A 324 -1.95 8.92 -8.57
N GLY A 325 -2.34 9.60 -7.47
CA GLY A 325 -3.63 9.36 -6.83
C GLY A 325 -3.74 7.94 -6.25
N ALA A 326 -4.88 7.30 -6.50
CA ALA A 326 -5.17 5.95 -6.04
C ALA A 326 -4.79 4.86 -7.07
N ALA A 327 -4.43 5.22 -8.29
CA ALA A 327 -4.09 4.27 -9.34
C ALA A 327 -2.94 3.33 -8.89
N ALA A 328 -3.23 2.04 -8.77
CA ALA A 328 -2.37 1.06 -8.10
C ALA A 328 -1.26 0.54 -9.02
N TYR A 329 -0.33 1.40 -9.39
CA TYR A 329 0.83 1.04 -10.21
C TYR A 329 1.85 0.21 -9.42
N PRO A 330 2.15 -1.03 -9.83
CA PRO A 330 3.07 -1.92 -9.10
C PRO A 330 4.45 -1.29 -8.87
N LYS A 331 5.03 -0.60 -9.85
CA LYS A 331 6.34 0.06 -9.73
C LYS A 331 6.36 1.12 -8.63
N ALA A 332 5.34 1.96 -8.55
CA ALA A 332 5.25 3.00 -7.52
C ALA A 332 5.00 2.41 -6.12
N ILE A 333 4.28 1.29 -6.03
CA ILE A 333 4.08 0.53 -4.80
C ILE A 333 5.41 -0.08 -4.34
N GLU A 334 6.12 -0.77 -5.23
CA GLU A 334 7.41 -1.41 -4.92
C GLU A 334 8.45 -0.37 -4.44
N LYS A 335 8.51 0.78 -5.10
CA LYS A 335 9.38 1.90 -4.70
C LYS A 335 9.12 2.33 -3.24
N ARG A 336 7.86 2.46 -2.82
CA ARG A 336 7.51 2.77 -1.42
C ARG A 336 7.98 1.69 -0.47
N ILE A 337 7.70 0.43 -0.78
CA ILE A 337 8.07 -0.72 0.06
C ILE A 337 9.60 -0.75 0.25
N LEU A 338 10.37 -0.60 -0.81
CA LEU A 338 11.83 -0.59 -0.75
C LEU A 338 12.38 0.59 0.05
N LEU A 339 11.81 1.79 -0.12
CA LEU A 339 12.17 2.96 0.67
C LEU A 339 11.88 2.73 2.16
N MET A 340 10.72 2.18 2.50
CA MET A 340 10.36 1.88 3.89
C MET A 340 11.34 0.88 4.51
N LYS A 341 11.65 -0.20 3.79
CA LYS A 341 12.62 -1.21 4.22
C LYS A 341 14.01 -0.62 4.46
N GLN A 342 14.45 0.30 3.60
CA GLN A 342 15.74 1.02 3.76
C GLN A 342 15.84 1.79 5.09
N PHE A 343 14.70 2.29 5.59
CA PHE A 343 14.63 3.00 6.88
C PHE A 343 14.31 2.08 8.07
N GLY A 344 14.27 0.76 7.87
CA GLY A 344 14.10 -0.25 8.92
C GLY A 344 12.64 -0.55 9.26
N ILE A 345 11.71 -0.13 8.42
CA ILE A 345 10.31 -0.52 8.51
C ILE A 345 10.18 -1.95 7.99
N ASN A 346 9.58 -2.82 8.79
CA ASN A 346 9.30 -4.22 8.47
C ASN A 346 7.82 -4.57 8.50
N HIS A 347 6.95 -3.58 8.74
CA HIS A 347 5.53 -3.77 8.95
C HIS A 347 4.69 -2.64 8.37
N ILE A 348 3.53 -2.98 7.82
CA ILE A 348 2.54 -2.01 7.34
C ILE A 348 1.15 -2.45 7.83
N ARG A 349 0.37 -1.50 8.35
CA ARG A 349 -1.07 -1.66 8.55
C ARG A 349 -1.80 -1.00 7.38
N THR A 350 -2.65 -1.75 6.68
CA THR A 350 -3.38 -1.28 5.49
C THR A 350 -4.58 -0.42 5.88
N SER A 351 -4.33 0.81 6.30
CA SER A 351 -5.36 1.72 6.85
C SER A 351 -6.17 2.39 5.75
N HIS A 352 -7.52 2.38 5.77
CA HIS A 352 -8.38 1.52 6.55
C HIS A 352 -9.24 0.74 5.55
N ASN A 353 -8.60 -0.05 4.71
CA ASN A 353 -9.23 -0.79 3.60
C ASN A 353 -8.26 -1.84 3.02
N PRO A 354 -8.76 -2.86 2.31
CA PRO A 354 -7.89 -3.76 1.56
C PRO A 354 -7.08 -3.03 0.49
N TYR A 355 -5.76 -3.25 0.45
CA TYR A 355 -4.92 -2.70 -0.59
C TYR A 355 -4.97 -3.57 -1.86
N SER A 356 -4.31 -3.15 -2.96
CA SER A 356 -4.30 -3.94 -4.20
C SER A 356 -3.60 -5.28 -4.01
N ARG A 357 -3.94 -6.25 -4.86
CA ARG A 357 -3.28 -7.56 -4.87
C ARG A 357 -1.77 -7.43 -5.12
N ASP A 358 -1.38 -6.51 -6.01
CA ASP A 358 0.02 -6.23 -6.29
C ASP A 358 0.77 -5.72 -5.05
N PHE A 359 0.12 -4.89 -4.21
CA PHE A 359 0.69 -4.44 -2.95
C PHE A 359 0.99 -5.62 -2.01
N ILE A 360 0.02 -6.52 -1.84
CA ILE A 360 0.18 -7.71 -0.99
C ILE A 360 1.32 -8.60 -1.53
N ARG A 361 1.35 -8.86 -2.85
CA ARG A 361 2.39 -9.66 -3.50
C ARG A 361 3.78 -9.05 -3.39
N LEU A 362 3.89 -7.74 -3.49
CA LEU A 362 5.15 -7.03 -3.32
C LEU A 362 5.63 -7.08 -1.86
N CYS A 363 4.72 -7.05 -0.89
CA CYS A 363 5.08 -7.29 0.50
C CYS A 363 5.59 -8.73 0.72
N ASP A 364 4.94 -9.72 0.11
CA ASP A 364 5.40 -11.12 0.12
C ASP A 364 6.82 -11.24 -0.47
N LYS A 365 7.05 -10.61 -1.61
CA LYS A 365 8.34 -10.61 -2.33
C LYS A 365 9.46 -9.94 -1.55
N HIS A 366 9.16 -8.88 -0.82
CA HIS A 366 10.16 -8.06 -0.14
C HIS A 366 10.24 -8.29 1.37
N GLY A 367 9.49 -9.24 1.94
CA GLY A 367 9.56 -9.56 3.36
C GLY A 367 9.04 -8.42 4.26
N ILE A 368 7.83 -7.93 3.99
CA ILE A 368 7.14 -6.94 4.82
C ILE A 368 5.92 -7.59 5.46
N LEU A 369 5.77 -7.48 6.78
CA LEU A 369 4.63 -8.02 7.51
C LEU A 369 3.41 -7.09 7.42
N LEU A 370 2.23 -7.66 7.31
CA LEU A 370 0.98 -6.91 7.17
C LEU A 370 0.00 -7.19 8.30
N VAL A 371 -0.56 -6.13 8.85
CA VAL A 371 -1.88 -6.15 9.48
C VAL A 371 -2.85 -5.67 8.41
N ASP A 372 -3.60 -6.60 7.85
CA ASP A 372 -4.51 -6.31 6.74
C ASP A 372 -5.90 -5.96 7.25
N GLU A 373 -6.43 -4.81 6.82
CA GLU A 373 -7.63 -4.21 7.37
C GLU A 373 -8.74 -4.08 6.32
N LEU A 374 -9.98 -4.45 6.69
CA LEU A 374 -11.11 -4.46 5.77
C LEU A 374 -11.84 -3.11 5.74
N TYR A 375 -12.14 -2.53 6.90
CA TYR A 375 -12.97 -1.33 7.03
C TYR A 375 -12.39 -0.31 7.98
N ASP A 376 -12.77 0.97 7.80
CA ASP A 376 -12.59 2.01 8.81
C ASP A 376 -13.73 1.94 9.85
N LYS A 377 -14.83 2.59 9.59
CA LYS A 377 -16.05 2.54 10.42
C LYS A 377 -17.08 1.60 9.78
N TRP A 378 -18.00 1.08 10.57
CA TRP A 378 -19.01 0.15 10.04
C TRP A 378 -20.30 0.85 9.59
N THR A 379 -20.89 1.69 10.43
CA THR A 379 -22.20 2.31 10.16
C THR A 379 -22.13 3.78 9.78
N ARG A 380 -21.04 4.45 10.15
CA ARG A 380 -20.79 5.86 9.82
C ARG A 380 -19.54 5.97 9.02
N GLN A 381 -19.57 6.78 7.98
CA GLN A 381 -18.40 7.02 7.18
C GLN A 381 -17.82 5.69 6.65
N HIS A 382 -17.73 5.51 5.33
CA HIS A 382 -16.75 4.63 4.74
C HIS A 382 -17.10 3.18 4.46
N THR A 383 -18.39 2.82 4.56
CA THR A 383 -18.84 1.51 4.12
C THR A 383 -19.91 1.67 3.04
N GLY A 384 -19.50 2.03 1.84
CA GLY A 384 -20.38 2.10 0.68
C GLY A 384 -21.58 3.04 0.85
N GLY A 385 -21.70 4.03 -0.03
CA GLY A 385 -22.75 5.03 0.07
C GLY A 385 -24.16 4.54 -0.23
N LYS A 386 -24.31 3.54 -1.11
CA LYS A 386 -25.61 3.07 -1.61
C LYS A 386 -26.23 1.94 -0.79
N VAL A 387 -25.40 1.18 -0.09
CA VAL A 387 -25.82 -0.04 0.62
C VAL A 387 -25.30 -0.01 2.05
N PRO A 388 -26.15 -0.27 3.05
CA PRO A 388 -25.75 -0.33 4.45
C PRO A 388 -24.70 -1.40 4.71
N PHE A 389 -23.85 -1.17 5.69
CA PHE A 389 -22.78 -2.09 6.10
C PHE A 389 -23.32 -3.51 6.38
N GLU A 390 -24.50 -3.63 6.99
CA GLU A 390 -25.14 -4.89 7.34
C GLU A 390 -25.41 -5.80 6.13
N GLN A 391 -25.47 -5.22 4.94
CA GLN A 391 -25.63 -5.95 3.68
C GLN A 391 -24.30 -6.22 2.97
N LEU A 392 -23.23 -5.47 3.28
CA LEU A 392 -21.94 -5.56 2.59
C LEU A 392 -21.01 -6.63 3.15
N TRP A 393 -20.82 -6.68 4.46
CA TRP A 393 -19.77 -7.47 5.10
C TRP A 393 -19.83 -8.96 4.79
N GLN A 394 -20.99 -9.49 4.50
CA GLN A 394 -21.18 -10.92 4.19
C GLN A 394 -20.56 -11.30 2.83
N TYR A 395 -20.40 -10.34 1.93
CA TYR A 395 -19.71 -10.50 0.65
C TYR A 395 -18.24 -10.09 0.74
N ASP A 396 -17.97 -8.98 1.40
CA ASP A 396 -16.65 -8.38 1.43
C ASP A 396 -15.66 -9.22 2.25
N VAL A 397 -16.07 -9.78 3.39
CA VAL A 397 -15.20 -10.60 4.24
C VAL A 397 -14.70 -11.85 3.50
N PRO A 398 -15.55 -12.69 2.88
CA PRO A 398 -15.06 -13.84 2.12
C PRO A 398 -14.13 -13.49 0.95
N GLU A 399 -14.47 -12.47 0.18
CA GLU A 399 -13.68 -12.07 -0.98
C GLU A 399 -12.29 -11.56 -0.57
N TRP A 400 -12.23 -10.69 0.44
CA TRP A 400 -10.99 -10.18 0.98
C TRP A 400 -10.10 -11.30 1.54
N ILE A 401 -10.64 -12.16 2.42
CA ILE A 401 -9.87 -13.24 3.06
C ILE A 401 -9.37 -14.24 2.01
N LYS A 402 -10.22 -14.66 1.09
CA LYS A 402 -9.84 -15.64 0.06
C LYS A 402 -8.75 -15.11 -0.88
N ARG A 403 -8.75 -13.80 -1.16
CA ARG A 403 -7.74 -13.14 -1.97
C ARG A 403 -6.37 -13.16 -1.30
N ASP A 404 -6.31 -12.90 0.04
CA ASP A 404 -5.07 -12.59 0.75
C ASP A 404 -4.59 -13.69 1.72
N ARG A 405 -5.41 -14.72 2.00
CA ARG A 405 -5.10 -15.77 3.00
C ARG A 405 -3.84 -16.59 2.73
N ASN A 406 -3.40 -16.69 1.48
CA ASN A 406 -2.18 -17.43 1.11
C ASN A 406 -0.91 -16.58 1.20
N SER A 407 -1.04 -15.27 1.44
CA SER A 407 0.09 -14.36 1.59
C SER A 407 0.84 -14.62 2.90
N PRO A 408 2.15 -14.92 2.87
CA PRO A 408 2.95 -15.05 4.09
C PRO A 408 3.15 -13.73 4.82
N SER A 409 3.07 -12.59 4.14
CA SER A 409 3.15 -11.25 4.73
C SER A 409 2.02 -10.96 5.69
N VAL A 410 0.80 -11.40 5.39
CA VAL A 410 -0.36 -11.16 6.25
C VAL A 410 -0.22 -11.99 7.54
N VAL A 411 -0.12 -11.31 8.68
CA VAL A 411 0.04 -11.96 9.99
C VAL A 411 -1.14 -11.75 10.93
N LEU A 412 -1.96 -10.72 10.69
CA LEU A 412 -3.11 -10.37 11.53
C LEU A 412 -4.21 -9.76 10.66
N TRP A 413 -5.45 -10.14 10.89
CA TRP A 413 -6.63 -9.55 10.27
C TRP A 413 -7.22 -8.44 11.14
N SER A 414 -7.59 -7.30 10.54
CA SER A 414 -8.25 -6.19 11.22
C SER A 414 -9.61 -5.90 10.58
N LEU A 415 -10.67 -5.94 11.39
CA LEU A 415 -12.04 -5.77 10.90
C LEU A 415 -12.54 -4.32 10.93
N GLY A 416 -11.80 -3.41 11.56
CA GLY A 416 -12.23 -2.02 11.64
C GLY A 416 -11.32 -1.12 12.47
N ASN A 417 -11.66 0.16 12.49
CA ASN A 417 -10.90 1.21 13.13
C ASN A 417 -11.77 2.12 13.99
N GLU A 418 -11.40 2.31 15.25
CA GLU A 418 -11.99 3.26 16.23
C GLU A 418 -13.52 3.16 16.39
N LEU A 419 -14.03 1.95 16.44
CA LEU A 419 -15.46 1.66 16.48
C LEU A 419 -16.13 1.95 17.82
N GLN A 420 -15.40 1.90 18.92
CA GLN A 420 -15.92 2.03 20.29
C GLN A 420 -16.56 3.39 20.58
N GLN A 421 -16.45 4.35 19.68
CA GLN A 421 -17.00 5.69 19.86
C GLN A 421 -18.39 5.88 19.27
N ASP A 422 -18.87 4.91 18.52
CA ASP A 422 -20.21 4.95 17.93
C ASP A 422 -21.16 4.02 18.69
N PRO A 423 -22.04 4.59 19.54
CA PRO A 423 -23.04 3.80 20.25
C PRO A 423 -24.11 3.20 19.33
N ASN A 424 -24.23 3.73 18.09
CA ASN A 424 -25.21 3.28 17.12
C ASN A 424 -24.67 2.16 16.20
N GLN A 425 -23.63 1.45 16.61
CA GLN A 425 -23.19 0.23 15.93
C GLN A 425 -24.31 -0.80 15.89
N PRO A 426 -24.33 -1.69 14.89
CA PRO A 426 -25.30 -2.77 14.87
C PRO A 426 -25.39 -3.48 16.23
N PHE A 427 -26.61 -3.81 16.64
CA PHE A 427 -26.94 -4.42 17.95
C PHE A 427 -26.80 -3.52 19.19
N ASN A 428 -26.44 -2.26 19.02
CA ASN A 428 -26.31 -1.28 20.11
C ASN A 428 -25.42 -1.73 21.30
N ASP A 429 -24.36 -2.49 21.01
CA ASP A 429 -23.41 -3.05 21.97
C ASP A 429 -21.96 -2.63 21.65
N PHE A 430 -21.79 -1.46 21.05
CA PHE A 430 -20.50 -0.91 20.62
C PHE A 430 -19.71 -1.85 19.69
N GLY A 431 -20.41 -2.67 18.90
CA GLY A 431 -19.83 -3.51 17.86
C GLY A 431 -19.38 -4.90 18.33
N VAL A 432 -19.61 -5.30 19.58
CA VAL A 432 -19.20 -6.61 20.10
C VAL A 432 -19.84 -7.76 19.33
N THR A 433 -21.17 -7.75 19.17
CA THR A 433 -21.88 -8.82 18.42
C THR A 433 -21.48 -8.84 16.97
N MET A 434 -21.39 -7.67 16.34
CA MET A 434 -20.98 -7.59 14.93
C MET A 434 -19.54 -8.07 14.71
N TYR A 435 -18.61 -7.74 15.61
CA TYR A 435 -17.25 -8.28 15.57
C TYR A 435 -17.26 -9.82 15.61
N LYS A 436 -18.01 -10.42 16.54
CA LYS A 436 -18.12 -11.88 16.66
C LYS A 436 -18.68 -12.54 15.40
N LEU A 437 -19.69 -11.93 14.78
CA LEU A 437 -20.29 -12.43 13.54
C LEU A 437 -19.28 -12.38 12.37
N GLN A 438 -18.62 -11.24 12.19
CA GLN A 438 -17.59 -11.10 11.15
C GLN A 438 -16.43 -12.07 11.39
N LYS A 439 -15.92 -12.16 12.62
CA LYS A 439 -14.84 -13.09 12.99
C LYS A 439 -15.24 -14.54 12.71
N THR A 440 -16.47 -14.93 13.05
CA THR A 440 -16.97 -16.29 12.79
C THR A 440 -17.02 -16.58 11.28
N LEU A 441 -17.45 -15.61 10.47
CA LEU A 441 -17.44 -15.75 9.01
C LEU A 441 -16.03 -15.82 8.46
N LEU A 442 -15.12 -14.95 8.92
CA LEU A 442 -13.71 -14.92 8.53
C LEU A 442 -13.04 -16.27 8.78
N GLN A 443 -13.22 -16.84 9.97
CA GLN A 443 -12.61 -18.11 10.39
C GLN A 443 -13.05 -19.32 9.56
N ARG A 444 -14.14 -19.24 8.80
CA ARG A 444 -14.50 -20.27 7.80
C ARG A 444 -13.53 -20.29 6.61
N TYR A 445 -12.87 -19.17 6.34
CA TYR A 445 -11.98 -19.01 5.18
C TYR A 445 -10.51 -18.95 5.57
N ASP A 446 -10.20 -18.50 6.78
CA ASP A 446 -8.87 -18.56 7.37
C ASP A 446 -8.94 -18.67 8.91
N SER A 447 -8.55 -19.82 9.42
CA SER A 447 -8.45 -20.11 10.86
C SER A 447 -7.01 -20.01 11.40
N THR A 448 -6.04 -19.63 10.57
CA THR A 448 -4.61 -19.65 10.93
C THR A 448 -4.12 -18.35 11.55
N ARG A 449 -4.90 -17.27 11.38
CA ARG A 449 -4.52 -15.93 11.86
C ARG A 449 -5.50 -15.40 12.88
N LEU A 450 -4.97 -14.59 13.79
CA LEU A 450 -5.76 -13.87 14.80
C LEU A 450 -6.48 -12.68 14.18
N VAL A 451 -7.50 -12.18 14.89
CA VAL A 451 -8.39 -11.11 14.42
C VAL A 451 -8.45 -9.98 15.44
N THR A 452 -8.32 -8.75 14.97
CA THR A 452 -8.39 -7.55 15.82
C THR A 452 -9.35 -6.49 15.25
N VAL A 453 -9.53 -5.42 16.02
CA VAL A 453 -10.06 -4.13 15.64
C VAL A 453 -9.18 -3.07 16.29
N ALA A 454 -8.74 -2.07 15.57
CA ALA A 454 -8.00 -0.97 16.15
C ALA A 454 -8.95 -0.03 16.91
N MET A 455 -8.64 0.27 18.16
CA MET A 455 -9.45 1.09 19.05
C MET A 455 -8.71 2.33 19.52
N HIS A 456 -9.44 3.41 19.75
CA HIS A 456 -8.89 4.62 20.35
C HIS A 456 -9.58 4.91 21.69
N PRO A 457 -9.08 4.37 22.81
CA PRO A 457 -9.74 4.50 24.11
C PRO A 457 -9.57 5.90 24.72
N ARG A 458 -9.96 6.98 24.00
CA ARG A 458 -9.87 8.37 24.43
C ARG A 458 -10.88 8.78 25.51
N TYR A 459 -11.92 7.98 25.71
CA TYR A 459 -12.92 8.14 26.77
C TYR A 459 -12.39 7.77 28.16
N ARG A 460 -11.27 7.03 28.24
CA ARG A 460 -10.67 6.61 29.51
C ARG A 460 -9.94 7.77 30.16
N ASN A 461 -10.13 7.93 31.48
CA ASN A 461 -9.37 8.87 32.27
C ASN A 461 -7.95 8.33 32.51
N TRP A 462 -6.94 9.12 32.23
CA TRP A 462 -5.52 8.79 32.37
C TRP A 462 -5.13 8.47 33.83
N ASP A 463 -5.76 9.19 34.77
CA ASP A 463 -5.46 9.09 36.20
C ASP A 463 -6.27 8.01 36.94
N THR A 464 -7.14 7.32 36.22
CA THR A 464 -7.96 6.25 36.77
C THR A 464 -7.64 4.91 36.13
N ASP A 465 -7.69 3.88 36.98
CA ASP A 465 -7.55 2.50 36.58
C ASP A 465 -8.89 1.97 36.00
N SER A 466 -9.35 2.60 34.92
CA SER A 466 -10.57 2.27 34.22
C SER A 466 -10.44 0.97 33.43
N LEU A 467 -11.54 0.24 33.25
CA LEU A 467 -11.58 -0.99 32.48
C LEU A 467 -11.44 -0.70 30.97
N PRO A 468 -10.82 -1.60 30.21
CA PRO A 468 -10.89 -1.54 28.76
C PRO A 468 -12.33 -1.72 28.27
N HIS A 469 -12.60 -1.24 27.07
CA HIS A 469 -13.90 -1.40 26.42
C HIS A 469 -14.22 -2.88 26.15
N ASP A 470 -15.49 -3.25 26.19
CA ASP A 470 -15.94 -4.64 25.96
C ASP A 470 -15.44 -5.20 24.63
N LEU A 471 -15.44 -4.40 23.56
CA LEU A 471 -14.89 -4.83 22.27
C LEU A 471 -13.40 -5.16 22.36
N ALA A 472 -12.61 -4.41 23.15
CA ALA A 472 -11.18 -4.70 23.34
C ALA A 472 -10.95 -6.06 24.03
N ILE A 473 -11.84 -6.43 24.95
CA ILE A 473 -11.78 -7.72 25.66
C ILE A 473 -12.10 -8.89 24.70
N GLN A 474 -12.85 -8.65 23.62
CA GLN A 474 -13.25 -9.70 22.68
C GLN A 474 -12.25 -9.94 21.54
N THR A 475 -11.36 -9.00 21.29
CA THR A 475 -10.35 -9.14 20.20
C THR A 475 -9.23 -10.09 20.62
N ASP A 476 -8.63 -10.79 19.65
CA ASP A 476 -7.50 -11.70 19.92
C ASP A 476 -6.23 -10.92 20.27
N ILE A 477 -6.03 -9.78 19.64
CA ILE A 477 -4.95 -8.81 19.89
C ILE A 477 -5.58 -7.47 20.23
N GLN A 478 -5.13 -6.84 21.32
CA GLN A 478 -5.62 -5.54 21.77
C GLN A 478 -4.86 -4.44 21.04
N ALA A 479 -5.44 -3.97 19.96
CA ALA A 479 -4.88 -2.91 19.12
C ALA A 479 -5.38 -1.53 19.58
N TYR A 480 -4.47 -0.67 20.11
CA TYR A 480 -4.83 0.66 20.58
C TYR A 480 -4.14 1.75 19.76
N ASN A 481 -4.95 2.69 19.24
CA ASN A 481 -4.45 3.89 18.58
C ASN A 481 -4.01 4.90 19.65
N TYR A 482 -2.75 5.35 19.62
CA TYR A 482 -2.16 6.41 20.43
C TYR A 482 -2.19 6.21 21.96
N ARG A 483 -2.57 5.05 22.48
CA ARG A 483 -2.89 4.84 23.89
C ARG A 483 -2.12 3.68 24.55
N TYR A 484 -0.85 3.51 24.18
CA TYR A 484 0.05 2.49 24.75
C TYR A 484 0.19 2.54 26.29
N MET A 485 -0.07 3.72 26.91
CA MET A 485 0.01 3.91 28.35
C MET A 485 -0.97 3.04 29.14
N TYR A 486 -2.03 2.52 28.50
CA TYR A 486 -2.96 1.59 29.16
C TYR A 486 -2.48 0.13 29.13
N PHE A 487 -1.50 -0.23 28.32
CA PHE A 487 -1.00 -1.60 28.20
C PHE A 487 -0.58 -2.21 29.54
N PRO A 488 0.20 -1.53 30.43
CA PRO A 488 0.59 -2.10 31.70
C PRO A 488 -0.58 -2.38 32.64
N GLY A 489 -1.57 -1.47 32.68
CA GLY A 489 -2.76 -1.60 33.52
C GLY A 489 -3.68 -2.73 33.07
N ASP A 490 -3.99 -2.74 31.77
CA ASP A 490 -4.83 -3.76 31.15
C ASP A 490 -4.18 -5.14 31.22
N GLY A 491 -2.85 -5.25 30.99
CA GLY A 491 -2.13 -6.51 31.09
C GLY A 491 -2.04 -7.09 32.52
N ARG A 492 -2.09 -6.23 33.58
CA ARG A 492 -2.20 -6.72 34.97
C ARG A 492 -3.58 -7.29 35.25
N ARG A 493 -4.65 -6.65 34.75
CA ARG A 493 -6.03 -7.14 34.95
C ARG A 493 -6.39 -8.33 34.09
N PHE A 494 -5.87 -8.33 32.86
CA PHE A 494 -6.12 -9.36 31.84
C PHE A 494 -4.79 -9.94 31.37
N PRO A 495 -4.14 -10.85 32.12
CA PRO A 495 -2.79 -11.34 31.82
C PRO A 495 -2.64 -12.03 30.47
N TRP A 496 -3.73 -12.44 29.85
CA TRP A 496 -3.77 -13.07 28.52
C TRP A 496 -3.70 -12.07 27.37
N MET A 497 -3.90 -10.76 27.63
CA MET A 497 -3.88 -9.73 26.59
C MET A 497 -2.52 -9.58 25.95
N THR A 498 -2.52 -9.50 24.62
CA THR A 498 -1.33 -9.19 23.79
C THR A 498 -1.58 -7.88 23.07
N PHE A 499 -0.66 -6.93 23.18
CA PHE A 499 -0.88 -5.55 22.77
C PHE A 499 -0.19 -5.17 21.47
N TYR A 500 -0.85 -4.30 20.73
CA TYR A 500 -0.35 -3.66 19.51
C TYR A 500 -0.71 -2.18 19.52
N GLN A 501 0.28 -1.29 19.33
CA GLN A 501 -0.01 0.12 19.10
C GLN A 501 -0.30 0.33 17.62
N SER A 502 -1.57 0.19 17.23
CA SER A 502 -2.02 0.18 15.84
C SER A 502 -1.90 1.53 15.13
N GLU A 503 -1.86 2.62 15.92
CA GLU A 503 -1.45 3.95 15.47
C GLU A 503 -0.62 4.63 16.54
N ALA A 504 0.54 5.16 16.15
CA ALA A 504 1.45 5.91 17.00
C ALA A 504 1.70 7.30 16.43
N SER A 505 1.86 8.32 17.30
CA SER A 505 2.12 9.67 16.87
C SER A 505 3.57 9.88 16.41
N ILE A 506 3.75 10.44 15.22
CA ILE A 506 5.08 10.86 14.71
C ILE A 506 5.65 12.01 15.52
N SER A 507 4.82 12.90 16.06
CA SER A 507 5.31 14.03 16.87
C SER A 507 5.98 13.56 18.15
N ALA A 508 5.45 12.50 18.79
CA ALA A 508 5.99 11.86 19.98
C ALA A 508 6.70 10.52 19.68
N MET A 509 7.33 10.42 18.52
CA MET A 509 7.82 9.16 17.94
C MET A 509 8.71 8.37 18.90
N GLY A 510 9.76 8.97 19.44
CA GLY A 510 10.66 8.29 20.37
C GLY A 510 9.98 7.90 21.69
N GLN A 511 9.12 8.76 22.22
CA GLN A 511 8.37 8.47 23.43
C GLN A 511 7.49 7.23 23.23
N ASN A 512 6.71 7.17 22.15
CA ASN A 512 5.89 6.01 21.82
C ASN A 512 6.70 4.71 21.74
N TYR A 513 7.91 4.78 21.19
CA TYR A 513 8.77 3.60 21.05
C TYR A 513 9.45 3.20 22.35
N PHE A 514 10.10 4.15 23.05
CA PHE A 514 10.99 3.83 24.17
C PHE A 514 10.28 3.69 25.53
N GLU A 515 9.02 4.14 25.66
CA GLU A 515 8.24 3.97 26.90
C GLU A 515 7.44 2.65 26.92
N MET A 516 7.19 2.03 25.75
CA MET A 516 6.54 0.72 25.70
C MET A 516 7.47 -0.37 26.20
N ASN A 517 6.91 -1.40 26.81
CA ASN A 517 7.64 -2.65 27.04
C ASN A 517 7.71 -3.45 25.74
N LEU A 518 8.76 -3.21 24.95
CA LEU A 518 8.94 -3.80 23.61
C LEU A 518 9.08 -5.33 23.63
N ASP A 519 9.39 -5.92 24.78
CA ASP A 519 9.51 -7.38 24.91
C ASP A 519 8.15 -8.07 24.96
N ARG A 520 7.10 -7.35 25.36
CA ARG A 520 5.74 -7.89 25.56
C ARG A 520 4.70 -7.44 24.55
N VAL A 521 5.02 -6.51 23.67
CA VAL A 521 4.11 -6.04 22.60
C VAL A 521 4.47 -6.66 21.27
N ILE A 522 3.49 -6.76 20.37
CA ILE A 522 3.79 -7.19 18.99
C ILE A 522 4.52 -6.10 18.21
N GLY A 523 4.27 -4.81 18.51
CA GLY A 523 4.92 -3.68 17.88
C GLY A 523 4.05 -2.43 17.79
N LEU A 524 4.37 -1.56 16.83
CA LEU A 524 3.64 -0.33 16.57
C LEU A 524 3.62 0.02 15.08
N ALA A 525 2.62 0.84 14.68
CA ALA A 525 2.57 1.49 13.38
C ALA A 525 2.43 3.01 13.56
N TYR A 526 3.38 3.79 13.04
CA TYR A 526 3.26 5.26 13.05
C TYR A 526 2.20 5.71 12.04
N TRP A 527 1.29 6.58 12.49
CA TRP A 527 0.25 7.12 11.62
C TRP A 527 0.80 8.13 10.62
N GLY A 528 0.50 7.91 9.32
CA GLY A 528 0.83 8.84 8.26
C GLY A 528 2.32 9.05 8.06
N ALA A 529 3.12 7.97 8.00
CA ALA A 529 4.57 8.10 7.81
C ALA A 529 4.96 8.74 6.47
N ILE A 530 4.11 8.63 5.46
CA ILE A 530 4.23 9.35 4.17
C ILE A 530 3.12 10.39 4.13
N ASP A 531 3.42 11.61 3.68
CA ASP A 531 2.41 12.63 3.42
C ASP A 531 1.42 12.13 2.37
N TYR A 532 0.13 12.45 2.55
CA TYR A 532 -0.94 11.98 1.67
C TYR A 532 -2.06 13.02 1.52
N LEU A 533 -2.83 12.91 0.46
CA LEU A 533 -3.99 13.77 0.20
C LEU A 533 -5.18 13.39 1.08
N GLY A 534 -5.96 14.40 1.48
CA GLY A 534 -7.10 14.25 2.40
C GLY A 534 -6.69 14.36 3.86
N GLU A 535 -7.66 14.29 4.76
CA GLU A 535 -7.50 14.61 6.18
C GLU A 535 -6.75 15.94 6.40
N SER A 536 -7.04 16.89 5.53
CA SER A 536 -6.38 18.19 5.55
C SER A 536 -6.75 18.99 6.81
N GLN A 537 -5.77 19.66 7.37
CA GLN A 537 -5.96 20.61 8.47
C GLN A 537 -6.44 21.99 7.98
N GLY A 538 -6.75 22.12 6.69
CA GLY A 538 -7.28 23.33 6.09
C GLY A 538 -6.49 23.82 4.88
N TRP A 539 -7.19 24.53 3.97
CA TRP A 539 -6.60 25.12 2.78
C TRP A 539 -5.47 26.12 3.15
N PRO A 540 -4.33 26.18 2.42
CA PRO A 540 -4.06 25.52 1.12
C PRO A 540 -3.47 24.09 1.22
N ALA A 541 -3.29 23.54 2.41
CA ALA A 541 -2.81 22.16 2.55
C ALA A 541 -3.84 21.16 1.99
N LYS A 542 -3.42 20.31 1.05
CA LYS A 542 -4.31 19.34 0.41
C LYS A 542 -4.41 18.01 1.18
N GLY A 543 -3.67 17.89 2.27
CA GLY A 543 -3.69 16.64 3.01
C GLY A 543 -2.84 16.66 4.27
N TRP A 544 -2.53 15.46 4.75
CA TRP A 544 -1.68 15.22 5.92
C TRP A 544 -0.21 15.47 5.58
N ALA A 545 0.42 16.39 6.31
CA ALA A 545 1.80 16.84 6.08
C ALA A 545 2.76 16.46 7.23
N GLN A 546 2.32 15.58 8.15
CA GLN A 546 3.07 15.23 9.35
C GLN A 546 3.96 13.99 9.18
N GLY A 547 4.04 13.43 7.94
CA GLY A 547 4.85 12.28 7.63
C GLY A 547 6.36 12.50 7.81
N VAL A 548 7.10 11.41 7.86
CA VAL A 548 8.57 11.43 7.84
C VAL A 548 9.13 11.39 6.42
N PHE A 549 8.29 11.10 5.45
CA PHE A 549 8.55 11.23 4.02
C PHE A 549 7.52 12.19 3.42
N ASP A 550 7.94 13.02 2.50
CA ASP A 550 7.00 13.87 1.79
C ASP A 550 6.18 13.09 0.76
N ILE A 551 5.20 13.75 0.13
CA ILE A 551 4.29 13.12 -0.83
C ILE A 551 5.02 12.64 -2.11
N SER A 552 6.24 13.13 -2.37
CA SER A 552 7.13 12.71 -3.47
C SER A 552 8.18 11.66 -3.05
N LEU A 553 8.07 11.14 -1.81
CA LEU A 553 8.93 10.13 -1.18
C LEU A 553 10.35 10.63 -0.85
N GLU A 554 10.59 11.95 -0.73
CA GLU A 554 11.83 12.42 -0.14
C GLU A 554 11.79 12.29 1.39
N PRO A 555 12.85 11.76 2.03
CA PRO A 555 12.92 11.66 3.47
C PRO A 555 13.04 13.05 4.11
N LYS A 556 12.20 13.34 5.10
CA LYS A 556 12.32 14.49 5.95
C LYS A 556 13.28 14.21 7.13
N PRO A 557 13.81 15.22 7.84
CA PRO A 557 14.77 14.97 8.93
C PRO A 557 14.33 13.92 9.97
N LYS A 558 13.04 13.85 10.30
CA LYS A 558 12.51 12.83 11.24
C LYS A 558 12.56 11.38 10.73
N ALA A 559 12.73 11.14 9.43
CA ALA A 559 12.97 9.79 8.92
C ALA A 559 14.28 9.20 9.49
N TYR A 560 15.30 10.03 9.63
CA TYR A 560 16.59 9.63 10.22
C TYR A 560 16.49 9.43 11.73
N TYR A 561 15.59 10.15 12.41
CA TYR A 561 15.24 9.86 13.79
C TYR A 561 14.63 8.48 13.93
N MET A 562 13.63 8.15 13.11
CA MET A 562 13.01 6.82 13.07
C MET A 562 14.06 5.73 12.77
N ARG A 563 14.89 5.94 11.74
CA ARG A 563 15.98 5.01 11.39
C ARG A 563 16.93 4.74 12.57
N SER A 564 17.21 5.73 13.41
CA SER A 564 18.14 5.60 14.53
C SER A 564 17.72 4.55 15.58
N PHE A 565 16.43 4.18 15.65
CA PHE A 565 15.95 3.16 16.57
C PHE A 565 15.30 1.95 15.86
N PHE A 566 14.89 2.10 14.60
CA PHE A 566 14.44 0.96 13.80
C PHE A 566 15.61 0.10 13.28
N LYS A 567 16.78 0.73 13.08
CA LYS A 567 18.04 0.07 12.69
C LYS A 567 19.15 0.38 13.74
N PRO A 568 19.03 -0.13 14.96
CA PRO A 568 19.94 0.25 16.07
C PRO A 568 21.40 -0.15 15.81
N ASP A 569 21.62 -1.18 15.01
CA ASP A 569 22.95 -1.71 14.68
C ASP A 569 23.67 -0.94 13.57
N GLU A 570 22.96 -0.06 12.85
CA GLU A 570 23.51 0.80 11.84
C GLU A 570 23.73 2.23 12.39
N PRO A 571 24.99 2.66 12.61
CA PRO A 571 25.23 4.01 13.10
C PRO A 571 24.68 5.09 12.19
N VAL A 572 23.99 6.06 12.76
CA VAL A 572 23.44 7.21 12.04
C VAL A 572 23.70 8.49 12.81
N VAL A 573 23.98 9.57 12.07
CA VAL A 573 23.86 10.95 12.56
C VAL A 573 23.26 11.82 11.46
N HIS A 574 22.29 12.68 11.79
CA HIS A 574 21.65 13.59 10.85
C HIS A 574 21.37 14.93 11.51
N ILE A 575 21.70 16.03 10.84
CA ILE A 575 21.47 17.39 11.30
C ILE A 575 20.11 17.85 10.81
N ALA A 576 19.27 18.36 11.71
CA ALA A 576 18.00 19.01 11.40
C ALA A 576 18.02 20.43 11.95
N VAL A 577 17.70 21.42 11.15
CA VAL A 577 17.49 22.82 11.56
C VAL A 577 16.01 22.98 11.87
N ILE A 578 15.69 23.56 13.04
CA ILE A 578 14.30 23.85 13.45
C ILE A 578 13.92 25.22 12.88
N ASP A 579 13.02 25.23 11.91
CA ASP A 579 12.57 26.43 11.21
C ASP A 579 11.31 27.05 11.85
N SER A 580 10.41 26.21 12.37
CA SER A 580 9.16 26.64 13.01
C SER A 580 8.68 25.65 14.05
N LYS A 581 7.85 26.12 14.98
CA LYS A 581 7.13 25.29 15.95
C LYS A 581 5.75 24.96 15.44
N ASN A 582 5.28 23.75 15.73
CA ASN A 582 3.94 23.30 15.36
C ASN A 582 3.36 22.42 16.48
N ASP A 583 2.42 22.97 17.24
CA ASP A 583 1.79 22.31 18.39
C ASP A 583 0.36 21.84 18.08
N VAL A 584 0.08 21.45 16.84
CA VAL A 584 -1.25 20.99 16.43
C VAL A 584 -1.66 19.75 17.21
N MET A 585 -2.86 19.82 17.78
CA MET A 585 -3.52 18.69 18.49
C MET A 585 -4.60 18.07 17.62
N TRP A 586 -4.68 16.75 17.63
CA TRP A 586 -5.70 15.98 16.94
C TRP A 586 -6.18 14.84 17.83
N ASN A 587 -7.49 14.75 18.08
CA ASN A 587 -8.08 13.73 18.97
C ASN A 587 -7.40 13.65 20.36
N GLY A 588 -6.97 14.78 20.91
CA GLY A 588 -6.27 14.85 22.20
C GLY A 588 -4.83 14.30 22.16
N VAL A 589 -4.25 14.15 20.97
CA VAL A 589 -2.86 13.73 20.77
C VAL A 589 -2.13 14.82 20.00
N GLN A 590 -0.91 15.16 20.43
CA GLN A 590 -0.08 16.07 19.64
C GLN A 590 0.31 15.37 18.33
N THR A 591 -0.06 15.95 17.21
CA THR A 591 0.26 15.46 15.86
C THR A 591 1.14 16.44 15.09
N GLY A 592 1.19 17.71 15.49
CA GLY A 592 2.04 18.71 14.86
C GLY A 592 3.53 18.36 14.98
N ASN A 593 4.23 18.38 13.86
CA ASN A 593 5.69 18.30 13.81
C ASN A 593 6.29 19.66 13.62
N ASP A 594 7.35 20.00 14.38
CA ASP A 594 8.14 21.19 14.11
C ASP A 594 8.58 21.19 12.64
N GLY A 595 8.47 22.35 11.97
CA GLY A 595 9.05 22.55 10.64
C GLY A 595 10.56 22.43 10.72
N MET A 596 11.13 21.54 9.93
CA MET A 596 12.57 21.26 9.93
C MET A 596 13.11 21.18 8.51
N SER A 597 14.36 21.58 8.36
CA SER A 597 15.11 21.41 7.12
C SER A 597 16.49 20.84 7.39
N ASP A 598 17.11 20.29 6.37
CA ASP A 598 18.46 19.73 6.38
C ASP A 598 19.43 20.50 5.47
N HIS A 599 19.25 21.81 5.39
CA HIS A 599 20.15 22.71 4.63
C HIS A 599 20.72 23.85 5.49
N TRP A 600 21.83 24.43 5.03
CA TRP A 600 22.58 25.45 5.76
C TRP A 600 22.49 26.85 5.11
N ASN A 601 21.47 27.15 4.30
CA ASN A 601 21.26 28.49 3.73
C ASN A 601 20.41 29.33 4.66
N ARG A 602 20.98 30.32 5.32
CA ARG A 602 20.31 31.21 6.28
C ARG A 602 20.77 32.65 6.09
N LYS A 603 20.09 33.57 6.79
CA LYS A 603 20.50 34.97 6.80
C LYS A 603 21.72 35.14 7.68
N PRO A 604 22.75 35.93 7.25
CA PRO A 604 23.89 36.30 8.11
C PRO A 604 23.45 36.86 9.45
N GLY A 605 24.12 36.50 10.55
CA GLY A 605 23.81 36.91 11.90
C GLY A 605 22.66 36.13 12.58
N SER A 606 22.03 35.18 11.92
CA SER A 606 21.03 34.32 12.53
C SER A 606 21.63 33.42 13.62
N LYS A 607 20.85 33.19 14.69
CA LYS A 607 21.09 32.11 15.66
C LYS A 607 20.03 31.02 15.45
N LEU A 608 20.46 29.78 15.37
CA LEU A 608 19.60 28.67 14.98
C LEU A 608 19.51 27.63 16.07
N ASN A 609 18.36 26.97 16.16
CA ASN A 609 18.16 25.78 16.97
C ASN A 609 18.24 24.53 16.08
N LEU A 610 19.01 23.56 16.51
CA LEU A 610 19.27 22.34 15.75
C LEU A 610 18.95 21.10 16.60
N ILE A 611 18.67 20.02 15.91
CA ILE A 611 18.67 18.68 16.48
C ILE A 611 19.65 17.83 15.65
N THR A 612 20.47 17.04 16.34
CA THR A 612 21.15 15.93 15.70
C THR A 612 20.48 14.63 16.12
N TYR A 613 19.94 13.90 15.15
CA TYR A 613 19.37 12.56 15.34
C TYR A 613 20.50 11.54 15.26
N THR A 614 20.64 10.69 16.28
CA THR A 614 21.72 9.70 16.32
C THR A 614 21.41 8.54 17.26
N ASN A 615 21.89 7.34 16.94
CA ASN A 615 21.95 6.20 17.88
C ASN A 615 23.36 6.02 18.49
N ALA A 616 24.30 6.89 18.20
CA ALA A 616 25.62 6.87 18.79
C ALA A 616 25.64 7.44 20.21
N ASP A 617 26.73 7.19 20.94
CA ASP A 617 26.90 7.64 22.33
C ASP A 617 26.98 9.16 22.44
N GLU A 618 27.68 9.82 21.49
CA GLU A 618 27.96 11.25 21.51
C GLU A 618 28.02 11.84 20.12
N VAL A 619 27.73 13.12 20.02
CA VAL A 619 27.90 13.92 18.78
C VAL A 619 28.75 15.17 19.06
N GLU A 620 29.74 15.42 18.22
CA GLU A 620 30.47 16.66 18.12
C GLU A 620 29.97 17.49 16.94
N LEU A 621 29.70 18.77 17.16
CA LEU A 621 29.24 19.70 16.13
C LEU A 621 30.39 20.67 15.77
N LEU A 622 30.64 20.80 14.47
CA LEU A 622 31.72 21.66 13.93
C LEU A 622 31.13 22.64 12.90
N LEU A 623 31.52 23.92 12.98
CA LEU A 623 31.22 24.93 11.97
C LEU A 623 32.51 25.35 11.30
N ASN A 624 32.64 25.11 10.00
CA ASN A 624 33.88 25.38 9.24
C ASN A 624 35.14 24.79 9.88
N GLY A 625 35.01 23.56 10.42
CA GLY A 625 36.10 22.86 11.12
C GLY A 625 36.34 23.31 12.57
N LYS A 626 35.71 24.40 13.02
CA LYS A 626 35.79 24.86 14.41
C LYS A 626 34.76 24.14 15.26
N ARG A 627 35.20 23.52 16.35
CA ARG A 627 34.33 22.83 17.30
C ARG A 627 33.37 23.83 18.01
N LEU A 628 32.07 23.51 17.93
CA LEU A 628 31.04 24.26 18.68
C LEU A 628 30.70 23.55 20.01
N GLY A 629 30.86 22.26 20.09
CA GLY A 629 30.61 21.45 21.28
C GLY A 629 30.59 19.98 21.00
N ARG A 630 30.55 19.18 22.09
CA ARG A 630 30.32 17.73 22.08
C ARG A 630 29.31 17.41 23.16
N LYS A 631 28.29 16.62 22.83
CA LYS A 631 27.17 16.27 23.73
C LYS A 631 26.87 14.79 23.65
N SER A 632 26.51 14.22 24.80
CA SER A 632 26.10 12.82 24.91
C SER A 632 24.64 12.64 24.53
N ASN A 633 24.32 11.49 23.99
CA ASN A 633 22.96 11.05 23.70
C ASN A 633 22.21 10.80 25.01
N PRO A 634 21.03 11.43 25.21
CA PRO A 634 20.24 11.31 26.45
C PRO A 634 19.49 9.97 26.50
N VAL A 635 20.18 8.85 26.44
CA VAL A 635 19.60 7.48 26.31
C VAL A 635 18.63 7.09 27.44
N ASN A 636 18.76 7.71 28.63
CA ASN A 636 17.91 7.43 29.78
C ASN A 636 16.58 8.25 29.79
N ASN A 637 16.39 9.14 28.83
CA ASN A 637 15.17 9.93 28.70
C ASN A 637 14.42 9.51 27.42
N PRO A 638 13.33 8.74 27.50
CA PRO A 638 12.59 8.25 26.34
C PRO A 638 12.14 9.37 25.37
N LYS A 639 11.80 10.55 25.91
CA LYS A 639 11.35 11.69 25.09
C LYS A 639 12.49 12.35 24.30
N GLN A 640 13.72 12.22 24.77
CA GLN A 640 14.90 12.87 24.17
C GLN A 640 15.90 11.87 23.59
N ARG A 641 15.76 10.58 23.86
CA ARG A 641 16.66 9.56 23.37
C ARG A 641 16.82 9.65 21.85
N ASN A 642 18.06 9.55 21.41
CA ASN A 642 18.47 9.67 20.00
C ASN A 642 18.23 11.08 19.39
N GLN A 643 18.05 12.10 20.25
CA GLN A 643 17.87 13.51 19.84
C GLN A 643 18.76 14.40 20.70
N ILE A 644 19.79 14.99 20.11
CA ILE A 644 20.66 15.93 20.80
C ILE A 644 20.34 17.34 20.32
N ARG A 645 19.89 18.22 21.22
CA ARG A 645 19.51 19.61 20.91
C ARG A 645 20.70 20.56 21.06
N TRP A 646 20.79 21.49 20.11
CA TRP A 646 21.78 22.57 20.04
C TRP A 646 21.04 23.90 19.90
N ASN A 647 21.20 24.79 20.84
CA ASN A 647 20.50 26.06 20.85
C ASN A 647 21.48 27.20 20.51
N ASP A 648 20.93 28.27 19.92
CA ASP A 648 21.66 29.53 19.63
C ASP A 648 22.93 29.33 18.81
N ILE A 649 22.96 28.34 17.90
CA ILE A 649 24.12 28.10 17.03
C ILE A 649 24.23 29.24 16.03
N PRO A 650 25.38 29.98 16.03
CA PRO A 650 25.56 31.10 15.12
C PRO A 650 25.69 30.60 13.68
N TYR A 651 24.96 31.23 12.76
CA TYR A 651 25.12 30.97 11.34
C TYR A 651 26.37 31.67 10.80
N ALA A 652 27.15 30.92 10.03
CA ALA A 652 28.18 31.43 9.14
C ALA A 652 28.17 30.60 7.86
N ASP A 653 28.43 31.26 6.73
CA ASP A 653 28.55 30.56 5.45
C ASP A 653 29.61 29.45 5.52
N GLY A 654 29.38 28.34 4.83
CA GLY A 654 30.30 27.23 4.78
C GLY A 654 29.66 25.89 5.15
N LYS A 655 30.29 25.11 6.03
CA LYS A 655 29.93 23.74 6.34
C LYS A 655 29.63 23.60 7.84
N LEU A 656 28.42 23.13 8.16
CA LEU A 656 28.09 22.57 9.45
C LEU A 656 28.19 21.06 9.39
N GLU A 657 28.95 20.45 10.30
CA GLU A 657 29.24 19.02 10.32
C GLU A 657 28.93 18.42 11.70
N ALA A 658 28.25 17.31 11.75
CA ALA A 658 28.03 16.48 12.94
C ALA A 658 28.87 15.20 12.81
N VAL A 659 29.66 14.90 13.84
CA VAL A 659 30.48 13.70 13.95
C VAL A 659 30.01 12.89 15.14
N ALA A 660 29.57 11.65 14.87
CA ALA A 660 29.07 10.74 15.90
C ALA A 660 30.17 9.78 16.36
N TYR A 661 30.15 9.47 17.67
CA TYR A 661 31.17 8.63 18.32
C TYR A 661 30.50 7.53 19.14
N ASN A 662 31.04 6.32 19.06
CA ASN A 662 30.80 5.24 20.01
C ASN A 662 32.11 4.91 20.72
N LYS A 663 32.12 4.97 22.06
CA LYS A 663 33.32 4.72 22.87
C LYS A 663 34.54 5.51 22.39
N GLY A 664 34.33 6.74 21.95
CA GLY A 664 35.37 7.63 21.44
C GLY A 664 35.82 7.42 19.99
N ILE A 665 35.26 6.39 19.31
CA ILE A 665 35.57 6.08 17.90
C ILE A 665 34.51 6.72 17.02
N VAL A 666 34.92 7.36 15.93
CA VAL A 666 33.99 7.95 14.92
C VAL A 666 33.27 6.83 14.20
N VAL A 667 31.93 6.88 14.23
CA VAL A 667 31.05 5.85 13.60
C VAL A 667 30.17 6.40 12.48
N ALA A 668 29.86 7.70 12.48
CA ALA A 668 29.07 8.34 11.43
C ALA A 668 29.39 9.82 11.30
N ARG A 669 29.11 10.40 10.13
CA ARG A 669 29.23 11.84 9.83
C ARG A 669 28.05 12.30 8.99
N HIS A 670 27.58 13.50 9.25
CA HIS A 670 26.64 14.21 8.39
C HIS A 670 27.05 15.67 8.27
N LYS A 671 26.86 16.24 7.07
CA LYS A 671 27.14 17.65 6.82
C LYS A 671 26.02 18.33 6.04
N ILE A 672 25.77 19.58 6.35
CA ILE A 672 24.97 20.51 5.55
C ILE A 672 25.84 21.72 5.21
N GLU A 673 25.68 22.25 3.97
CA GLU A 673 26.56 23.29 3.45
C GLU A 673 25.74 24.45 2.88
N THR A 674 26.27 25.66 3.02
CA THR A 674 25.75 26.82 2.29
C THR A 674 25.98 26.59 0.79
N THR A 675 24.91 26.67 0.00
CA THR A 675 24.97 26.53 -1.45
C THR A 675 25.01 27.91 -2.13
N GLY A 676 25.55 27.94 -3.32
CA GLY A 676 25.49 29.11 -4.18
C GLY A 676 24.15 29.23 -4.91
N LYS A 677 24.11 30.10 -5.92
CA LYS A 677 22.96 30.21 -6.83
C LYS A 677 22.85 28.90 -7.66
N ALA A 678 21.63 28.47 -7.90
CA ALA A 678 21.37 27.37 -8.80
C ALA A 678 21.74 27.75 -10.24
N VAL A 679 22.48 26.89 -10.92
CA VAL A 679 23.03 27.17 -12.27
C VAL A 679 22.83 25.98 -13.22
N HIS A 680 22.60 24.79 -12.69
CA HIS A 680 22.36 23.57 -13.51
C HIS A 680 21.16 22.80 -12.99
N LEU A 681 20.53 22.04 -13.90
CA LEU A 681 19.56 21.00 -13.56
C LEU A 681 20.24 19.64 -13.71
N ILE A 682 19.95 18.73 -12.78
CA ILE A 682 20.33 17.31 -12.85
C ILE A 682 19.04 16.51 -12.87
N ALA A 683 18.92 15.59 -13.83
CA ALA A 683 17.80 14.66 -13.93
C ALA A 683 18.31 13.24 -13.69
N THR A 684 17.80 12.58 -12.66
CA THR A 684 18.24 11.26 -12.23
C THR A 684 17.08 10.28 -12.30
N PRO A 685 17.14 9.26 -13.19
CA PRO A 685 16.20 8.14 -13.15
C PRO A 685 16.37 7.38 -11.82
N GLU A 686 15.26 7.04 -11.20
CA GLU A 686 15.24 6.35 -9.89
C GLU A 686 14.86 4.87 -9.99
N ASP A 687 14.45 4.41 -11.18
CA ASP A 687 14.08 3.01 -11.45
C ASP A 687 15.10 2.36 -12.41
N ASN A 688 15.41 1.08 -12.17
CA ASN A 688 16.44 0.35 -12.93
C ASN A 688 15.88 -0.35 -14.18
N THR A 689 14.58 -0.57 -14.25
CA THR A 689 13.89 -1.29 -15.32
C THR A 689 12.64 -0.55 -15.76
N TRP A 690 12.30 -0.63 -17.04
CA TRP A 690 11.11 -0.01 -17.59
C TRP A 690 10.57 -0.87 -18.74
N GLN A 691 9.37 -1.46 -18.56
CA GLN A 691 8.76 -2.37 -19.52
C GLN A 691 7.80 -1.62 -20.44
N ALA A 692 7.76 -1.99 -21.72
CA ALA A 692 6.85 -1.44 -22.71
C ALA A 692 5.48 -2.15 -22.66
N ASP A 693 4.80 -2.10 -21.50
CA ASP A 693 3.51 -2.77 -21.26
C ASP A 693 2.31 -1.82 -21.21
N GLY A 694 2.54 -0.53 -21.44
CA GLY A 694 1.52 0.53 -21.38
C GLY A 694 1.17 0.98 -19.96
N THR A 695 1.76 0.39 -18.93
CA THR A 695 1.46 0.68 -17.52
C THR A 695 2.69 0.91 -16.65
N ASP A 696 3.86 0.34 -16.99
CA ASP A 696 5.06 0.45 -16.18
C ASP A 696 5.59 1.90 -16.13
N LEU A 697 6.20 2.25 -15.00
CA LEU A 697 6.58 3.62 -14.67
C LEU A 697 8.11 3.80 -14.64
N MET A 698 8.53 5.03 -14.92
CA MET A 698 9.86 5.54 -14.69
C MET A 698 9.79 6.84 -13.89
N HIS A 699 10.34 6.85 -12.68
CA HIS A 699 10.47 8.03 -11.84
C HIS A 699 11.78 8.75 -12.17
N VAL A 700 11.71 10.04 -12.47
CA VAL A 700 12.89 10.86 -12.74
C VAL A 700 12.90 12.05 -11.79
N ARG A 701 13.88 12.12 -10.90
CA ARG A 701 14.10 13.21 -9.96
C ARG A 701 14.88 14.32 -10.64
N ILE A 702 14.35 15.55 -10.58
CA ILE A 702 15.02 16.74 -11.08
C ILE A 702 15.50 17.57 -9.90
N GLN A 703 16.77 17.99 -9.92
CA GLN A 703 17.34 18.84 -8.88
C GLN A 703 18.02 20.04 -9.50
N ALA A 704 17.80 21.22 -8.92
CA ALA A 704 18.57 22.41 -9.23
C ALA A 704 19.81 22.44 -8.34
N VAL A 705 20.98 22.58 -8.98
CA VAL A 705 22.28 22.52 -8.30
C VAL A 705 23.13 23.75 -8.58
N ASP A 706 24.02 24.07 -7.65
CA ASP A 706 25.01 25.13 -7.80
C ASP A 706 26.21 24.68 -8.66
N CYS A 707 27.20 25.58 -8.86
CA CYS A 707 28.42 25.31 -9.64
C CYS A 707 29.30 24.18 -9.05
N LYS A 708 29.05 23.74 -7.80
CA LYS A 708 29.71 22.61 -7.15
C LYS A 708 28.89 21.33 -7.20
N GLY A 709 27.74 21.33 -7.90
CA GLY A 709 26.85 20.19 -7.99
C GLY A 709 26.03 19.92 -6.74
N ARG A 710 25.92 20.87 -5.79
CA ARG A 710 25.13 20.73 -4.57
C ARG A 710 23.70 21.20 -4.83
N ARG A 711 22.70 20.44 -4.38
CA ARG A 711 21.28 20.83 -4.46
C ARG A 711 21.06 22.19 -3.75
N VAL A 712 20.36 23.09 -4.42
CA VAL A 712 20.03 24.42 -3.92
C VAL A 712 18.60 24.43 -3.37
N PRO A 713 18.39 24.31 -2.06
CA PRO A 713 17.04 24.18 -1.47
C PRO A 713 16.15 25.40 -1.70
N MET A 714 16.74 26.55 -1.96
CA MET A 714 16.01 27.80 -2.20
C MET A 714 15.53 27.97 -3.64
N ALA A 715 15.90 27.06 -4.57
CA ALA A 715 15.44 27.09 -5.94
C ALA A 715 13.96 26.71 -6.03
N GLN A 716 13.16 27.59 -6.68
CA GLN A 716 11.70 27.45 -6.87
C GLN A 716 11.30 27.65 -8.33
N ASP A 717 12.25 27.50 -9.24
CA ASP A 717 12.05 27.72 -10.68
C ASP A 717 11.00 26.73 -11.22
N GLU A 718 10.22 27.17 -12.21
CA GLU A 718 9.26 26.32 -12.90
C GLU A 718 9.97 25.50 -13.98
N LEU A 719 9.81 24.20 -13.87
CA LEU A 719 10.32 23.22 -14.83
C LEU A 719 9.23 22.89 -15.86
N HIS A 720 9.63 22.71 -17.12
CA HIS A 720 8.78 22.21 -18.18
C HIS A 720 9.37 20.90 -18.73
N PHE A 721 8.49 19.94 -19.00
CA PHE A 721 8.83 18.60 -19.41
C PHE A 721 8.27 18.30 -20.81
N ALA A 722 9.08 17.71 -21.68
CA ALA A 722 8.66 17.17 -22.96
C ALA A 722 9.22 15.76 -23.13
N VAL A 723 8.42 14.85 -23.65
CA VAL A 723 8.77 13.45 -23.86
C VAL A 723 8.79 13.15 -25.36
N GLU A 724 9.88 12.55 -25.85
CA GLU A 724 10.00 12.01 -27.20
C GLU A 724 10.10 10.50 -27.13
N GLY A 725 9.42 9.78 -28.02
CA GLY A 725 9.31 8.31 -28.03
C GLY A 725 7.95 7.83 -27.50
N ASP A 726 7.79 6.50 -27.36
CA ASP A 726 6.53 5.89 -26.93
C ASP A 726 6.42 5.87 -25.38
N ALA A 727 6.19 7.05 -24.82
CA ALA A 727 5.92 7.24 -23.40
C ALA A 727 5.14 8.54 -23.16
N THR A 728 4.51 8.64 -21.99
CA THR A 728 3.72 9.81 -21.58
C THR A 728 4.08 10.24 -20.17
N ILE A 729 3.82 11.51 -19.83
CA ILE A 729 3.90 11.98 -18.44
C ILE A 729 2.67 11.46 -17.71
N ALA A 730 2.88 10.58 -16.72
CA ALA A 730 1.81 10.09 -15.87
C ALA A 730 1.47 11.09 -14.76
N ALA A 731 2.49 11.70 -14.15
CA ALA A 731 2.29 12.69 -13.09
C ALA A 731 3.55 13.52 -12.84
N VAL A 732 3.37 14.67 -12.18
CA VAL A 732 4.44 15.51 -11.65
C VAL A 732 4.19 15.84 -10.18
N SER A 733 5.26 15.94 -9.39
CA SER A 733 5.24 16.26 -7.96
C SER A 733 6.48 17.05 -7.53
N ASN A 734 6.46 17.64 -6.35
CA ASN A 734 7.64 18.31 -5.77
C ASN A 734 7.74 18.18 -4.25
N GLY A 735 6.86 17.41 -3.62
CA GLY A 735 6.80 17.25 -2.16
C GLY A 735 6.00 18.33 -1.42
N ASP A 736 5.64 19.45 -2.04
CA ASP A 736 4.84 20.49 -1.43
C ASP A 736 3.34 20.18 -1.45
N ILE A 737 2.78 19.82 -0.31
CA ILE A 737 1.35 19.51 -0.19
C ILE A 737 0.46 20.76 -0.30
N ASN A 738 1.04 21.96 -0.23
CA ASN A 738 0.33 23.23 -0.40
C ASN A 738 0.32 23.72 -1.86
N SER A 739 1.09 23.09 -2.74
CA SER A 739 1.22 23.55 -4.12
C SER A 739 -0.13 23.66 -4.82
N PRO A 740 -0.44 24.79 -5.49
CA PRO A 740 -1.66 24.96 -6.27
C PRO A 740 -1.61 24.23 -7.62
N GLU A 741 -0.45 23.75 -8.04
CA GLU A 741 -0.24 23.13 -9.35
C GLU A 741 -0.89 21.75 -9.42
N LEU A 742 -1.41 21.41 -10.61
CA LEU A 742 -2.02 20.10 -10.87
C LEU A 742 -0.95 19.01 -10.93
N ASN A 743 -1.38 17.75 -10.78
CA ASN A 743 -0.48 16.60 -10.86
C ASN A 743 -0.34 16.02 -12.27
N ALA A 744 -1.39 16.11 -13.09
CA ALA A 744 -1.42 15.58 -14.46
C ALA A 744 -1.14 16.69 -15.49
N VAL A 745 0.05 17.27 -15.45
CA VAL A 745 0.51 18.37 -16.33
C VAL A 745 1.97 18.13 -16.72
N ASP A 746 2.47 18.97 -17.62
CA ASP A 746 3.83 18.90 -18.18
C ASP A 746 4.83 19.88 -17.54
N HIS A 747 4.47 20.49 -16.41
CA HIS A 747 5.29 21.47 -15.71
C HIS A 747 5.16 21.33 -14.20
N ARG A 748 6.17 21.76 -13.45
CA ARG A 748 6.16 21.75 -11.99
C ARG A 748 7.23 22.67 -11.42
N ARG A 749 6.89 23.45 -10.39
CA ARG A 749 7.89 24.23 -9.63
C ARG A 749 8.75 23.31 -8.79
N LEU A 750 10.01 23.71 -8.63
CA LEU A 750 10.90 23.10 -7.66
C LEU A 750 10.40 23.44 -6.23
N TRP A 751 10.49 22.47 -5.34
CA TRP A 751 10.31 22.62 -3.90
C TRP A 751 11.54 22.04 -3.20
N ASN A 752 12.13 22.78 -2.27
CA ASN A 752 13.44 22.42 -1.70
C ASN A 752 14.49 22.09 -2.75
N GLY A 753 14.42 22.78 -3.90
CA GLY A 753 15.34 22.54 -5.04
C GLY A 753 15.12 21.21 -5.78
N SER A 754 13.98 20.56 -5.61
CA SER A 754 13.68 19.24 -6.19
C SER A 754 12.29 19.21 -6.81
N ALA A 755 12.09 18.38 -7.83
CA ALA A 755 10.80 17.97 -8.37
C ALA A 755 10.90 16.54 -8.90
N LEU A 756 9.77 15.88 -9.05
CA LEU A 756 9.63 14.52 -9.58
C LEU A 756 8.72 14.53 -10.80
N VAL A 757 9.19 13.96 -11.91
CA VAL A 757 8.35 13.61 -13.05
C VAL A 757 8.26 12.09 -13.15
N ILE A 758 7.05 11.58 -13.35
CA ILE A 758 6.75 10.16 -13.48
C ILE A 758 6.27 9.92 -14.90
N LEU A 759 7.00 9.10 -15.63
CA LEU A 759 6.69 8.71 -16.99
C LEU A 759 6.01 7.34 -16.98
N ARG A 760 5.04 7.13 -17.87
CA ARG A 760 4.42 5.84 -18.14
C ARG A 760 4.84 5.37 -19.52
N ALA A 761 5.27 4.10 -19.61
CA ALA A 761 5.64 3.45 -20.86
C ALA A 761 4.45 3.37 -21.83
N GLY A 762 4.73 3.42 -23.12
CA GLY A 762 3.82 2.96 -24.16
C GLY A 762 3.85 1.43 -24.30
N GLN A 763 3.30 0.92 -25.40
CA GLN A 763 3.22 -0.52 -25.67
C GLN A 763 4.36 -1.03 -26.57
N SER A 764 5.20 -0.15 -27.06
CA SER A 764 6.29 -0.49 -27.98
C SER A 764 7.64 -0.17 -27.36
N SER A 765 8.54 -1.16 -27.32
CA SER A 765 9.93 -0.93 -26.91
C SER A 765 10.55 0.19 -27.75
N SER A 766 11.04 1.21 -27.09
CA SER A 766 11.56 2.43 -27.76
C SER A 766 12.59 3.18 -26.92
N LYS A 767 13.37 4.01 -27.61
CA LYS A 767 14.23 5.01 -26.98
C LYS A 767 13.40 6.23 -26.63
N ILE A 768 13.44 6.63 -25.38
CA ILE A 768 12.72 7.76 -24.83
C ILE A 768 13.70 8.87 -24.49
N VAL A 769 13.34 10.11 -24.78
CA VAL A 769 14.10 11.27 -24.33
C VAL A 769 13.18 12.18 -23.52
N LEU A 770 13.45 12.31 -22.22
CA LEU A 770 12.84 13.32 -21.38
C LEU A 770 13.65 14.61 -21.47
N LYS A 771 13.05 15.67 -21.99
CA LYS A 771 13.63 17.03 -22.01
C LYS A 771 13.07 17.81 -20.84
N THR A 772 13.97 18.31 -19.98
CA THR A 772 13.64 19.18 -18.85
C THR A 772 14.25 20.55 -19.09
N SER A 773 13.43 21.59 -19.07
CA SER A 773 13.84 22.99 -19.28
C SER A 773 13.29 23.90 -18.19
N ALA A 774 14.01 24.96 -17.90
CA ALA A 774 13.57 26.05 -17.04
C ALA A 774 14.27 27.35 -17.47
N ASN A 775 13.65 28.49 -17.14
CA ASN A 775 14.24 29.78 -17.48
C ASN A 775 15.59 29.98 -16.77
N GLY A 776 16.63 30.36 -17.50
CA GLY A 776 17.97 30.56 -16.98
C GLY A 776 18.84 29.30 -16.84
N TYR A 777 18.33 28.12 -17.24
CA TYR A 777 19.08 26.87 -17.24
C TYR A 777 19.24 26.29 -18.66
N LYS A 778 20.32 25.55 -18.85
CA LYS A 778 20.47 24.73 -20.06
C LYS A 778 19.51 23.55 -19.98
N THR A 779 18.77 23.29 -21.07
CA THR A 779 17.89 22.13 -21.18
C THR A 779 18.67 20.82 -20.95
N VAL A 780 18.13 19.97 -20.11
CA VAL A 780 18.65 18.61 -19.84
C VAL A 780 17.86 17.60 -20.65
N ALA A 781 18.56 16.76 -21.43
CA ALA A 781 17.97 15.66 -22.18
C ALA A 781 18.38 14.32 -21.51
N THR A 782 17.45 13.68 -20.83
CA THR A 782 17.67 12.38 -20.18
C THR A 782 17.25 11.27 -21.13
N LYS A 783 18.19 10.41 -21.49
CA LYS A 783 17.96 9.26 -22.38
C LYS A 783 17.54 8.05 -21.55
N LEU A 784 16.43 7.45 -21.91
CA LEU A 784 15.83 6.29 -21.29
C LEU A 784 15.49 5.27 -22.36
N GLU A 785 15.17 4.05 -21.97
CA GLU A 785 14.79 2.99 -22.90
C GLU A 785 13.77 2.07 -22.23
N THR A 786 12.67 1.76 -22.93
CA THR A 786 11.71 0.71 -22.55
C THR A 786 12.11 -0.60 -23.20
N LYS A 787 11.93 -1.70 -22.50
CA LYS A 787 12.24 -3.07 -22.96
C LYS A 787 11.00 -3.85 -23.32
#